data_467b05934b73950220d29acf94e8ae68
#
_entry.id   467b05934b73950220d29acf94e8ae68
#
_cell.length_a   1.000
_cell.length_b   1.000
_cell.length_c   1.000
_cell.angle_alpha   90.00
_cell.angle_beta   90.00
_cell.angle_gamma   90.00
#
_symmetry.space_group_name_H-M   'P 1'
#
loop_
_entity.id
_entity.type
_entity.pdbx_description
1 polymer ?
#
loop_
_entity_poly.entity_id
_entity_poly.type
_entity_poly.pdbx_seq_one_letter_code
_entity_poly.pdbx_strand_id
1 'polypeptide(L)'
;MIGQTISHYRIVEKLGGGGMGVVYKAEDTRLHRFVALKFLPDEVARDPQALSRFQREAQAASALNHPNICTIYDIGEQDGQAFIAMEFLDGVTLKHRIGGRPMETGQILSLAIEIADALDAAHAKGIVHRDIKPANIFVTERRHAKILDFGLAKVALAGSSTSQIAALNTVTGTVDEQLTNPGTAVGTISYMSPEQARGKELDPRTDLFSFGAVLYEMATGTLPFRGESSATIFEAILNRAPAPAIRINPDLPPKLEDIINKALEKDRDLRYQHASDMRTDLQRLKRDTDSSRQIPAASAEPASSASVAAQPAHASSSSAVVTVARQHKLGLGITSLVAILLVAAASYGVYSFLSRSKPAPFQNFSVSKITETGKATLVAISPDGKYVLNVINDNGQQSLWLRNIPTSSNTQVVAPALVGYQGLRFSPDGNYLYFIRTEVGSRSLKYLYRAPVLGGTPEKLVTDIDSNISFSPDGKKFVYMLANNPKVGEVRLIIRSLEGSEEKTLATSPISEQLFDPAWSPDGKTIVSPISQPGDALSGLVAIDVESAKQNLFVTTNEMYLQRPVWLPDGSGLLVLGAGPYFTQVQIVFISFPSGKISPVTRDANSYVDLSVAADGHALATVLSQTHLTPYVMPDGASSSQARQLTTGSPVTNVSWTRDGQLMTSAGANGLTLLNPDSGAKTPFLSQLRFANFARACSDGHIVFSAEPAGKVQNNVWVADVDGGNSNKLTAGKFDFLPVCTTDSKTVLYEDADGKLEKIPLQGGASQKGPEFEVFSRIMVSPDGKLAAFVTFRLGDPKEKLAMLSLDSNQPPRFLEFERSRVESLGNFGDGPIIFTRDGKGVVYPVRDGDVDNLWLQNLDGSPGKPVTDFKSELIRDFDWSFDGKQLAVIRGHRESDVVLFRNSEK
;
A
#
# COMPACT_ATOMS: atom_id res chain seq x y z
N MET A 1 -40.07 -5.29 -3.84
CA MET A 1 -41.00 -4.51 -2.97
C MET A 1 -42.00 -3.60 -3.73
N ILE A 2 -41.66 -3.05 -4.92
CA ILE A 2 -42.64 -2.22 -5.67
C ILE A 2 -43.92 -2.99 -5.96
N GLY A 3 -45.10 -2.43 -5.67
CA GLY A 3 -46.40 -3.05 -5.77
C GLY A 3 -46.85 -3.86 -4.55
N GLN A 4 -45.95 -4.14 -3.59
CA GLN A 4 -46.29 -4.81 -2.34
C GLN A 4 -46.95 -3.86 -1.35
N THR A 5 -47.79 -4.41 -0.47
CA THR A 5 -48.42 -3.67 0.63
C THR A 5 -47.78 -4.08 1.97
N ILE A 6 -47.18 -3.12 2.67
CA ILE A 6 -46.60 -3.29 3.98
C ILE A 6 -47.52 -2.63 4.99
N SER A 7 -48.11 -3.39 5.90
CA SER A 7 -49.22 -2.92 6.74
C SER A 7 -50.38 -2.37 5.87
N HIS A 8 -50.57 -1.09 5.85
CA HIS A 8 -51.55 -0.42 5.00
C HIS A 8 -50.93 0.56 4.00
N TYR A 9 -49.62 0.44 3.77
CA TYR A 9 -48.85 1.28 2.86
C TYR A 9 -48.50 0.50 1.59
N ARG A 10 -49.05 0.91 0.45
CA ARG A 10 -48.75 0.31 -0.85
C ARG A 10 -47.54 0.98 -1.48
N ILE A 11 -46.46 0.21 -1.68
CA ILE A 11 -45.19 0.73 -2.24
C ILE A 11 -45.41 1.06 -3.72
N VAL A 12 -45.09 2.33 -4.07
CA VAL A 12 -45.29 2.87 -5.44
C VAL A 12 -43.94 2.90 -6.19
N GLU A 13 -42.89 3.48 -5.60
CA GLU A 13 -41.60 3.62 -6.24
C GLU A 13 -40.46 3.71 -5.21
N LYS A 14 -39.21 3.46 -5.63
CA LYS A 14 -38.04 3.60 -4.78
C LYS A 14 -37.52 5.03 -4.89
N LEU A 15 -37.45 5.76 -3.75
CA LEU A 15 -36.94 7.14 -3.69
C LEU A 15 -35.42 7.18 -3.50
N GLY A 16 -34.84 6.20 -2.82
CA GLY A 16 -33.41 6.13 -2.56
C GLY A 16 -33.04 4.96 -1.67
N GLY A 17 -31.70 4.74 -1.53
CA GLY A 17 -31.17 3.73 -0.61
C GLY A 17 -29.70 4.02 -0.32
N GLY A 18 -29.22 3.61 0.86
CA GLY A 18 -27.84 3.80 1.31
C GLY A 18 -27.62 3.07 2.62
N GLY A 19 -26.48 3.31 3.24
CA GLY A 19 -26.07 2.63 4.49
C GLY A 19 -27.02 2.79 5.69
N MET A 20 -28.06 3.62 5.60
CA MET A 20 -29.10 3.82 6.62
C MET A 20 -30.46 3.24 6.23
N GLY A 21 -30.51 2.33 5.24
CA GLY A 21 -31.72 1.71 4.77
C GLY A 21 -32.22 2.21 3.42
N VAL A 22 -33.36 1.68 2.99
CA VAL A 22 -33.98 1.98 1.70
C VAL A 22 -35.27 2.78 1.95
N VAL A 23 -35.49 3.84 1.15
CA VAL A 23 -36.68 4.70 1.24
C VAL A 23 -37.54 4.50 -0.01
N TYR A 24 -38.82 4.24 0.21
CA TYR A 24 -39.83 4.11 -0.86
C TYR A 24 -40.93 5.16 -0.71
N LYS A 25 -41.46 5.61 -1.83
CA LYS A 25 -42.75 6.30 -1.87
C LYS A 25 -43.84 5.24 -1.78
N ALA A 26 -44.76 5.44 -0.87
CA ALA A 26 -45.91 4.55 -0.69
C ALA A 26 -47.22 5.34 -0.56
N GLU A 27 -48.30 4.74 -0.94
CA GLU A 27 -49.64 5.25 -0.70
C GLU A 27 -50.21 4.68 0.59
N ASP A 28 -50.56 5.53 1.54
CA ASP A 28 -51.35 5.15 2.69
C ASP A 28 -52.80 4.88 2.19
N THR A 29 -53.15 3.59 2.13
CA THR A 29 -54.44 3.12 1.59
C THR A 29 -55.63 3.47 2.48
N ARG A 30 -55.42 3.89 3.74
CA ARG A 30 -56.46 4.31 4.68
C ARG A 30 -56.75 5.81 4.59
N LEU A 31 -55.68 6.60 4.43
CA LEU A 31 -55.80 8.08 4.39
C LEU A 31 -55.63 8.66 2.98
N HIS A 32 -55.41 7.83 1.97
CA HIS A 32 -55.27 8.21 0.57
C HIS A 32 -54.24 9.36 0.33
N ARG A 33 -53.09 9.24 0.96
CA ARG A 33 -51.96 10.19 0.82
C ARG A 33 -50.65 9.46 0.55
N PHE A 34 -49.69 10.18 -0.05
CA PHE A 34 -48.37 9.63 -0.20
C PHE A 34 -47.57 9.83 1.09
N VAL A 35 -46.77 8.83 1.41
CA VAL A 35 -45.81 8.81 2.52
C VAL A 35 -44.44 8.31 2.02
N ALA A 36 -43.35 8.64 2.72
CA ALA A 36 -42.07 8.04 2.56
C ALA A 36 -41.91 6.90 3.58
N LEU A 37 -41.71 5.65 3.10
CA LEU A 37 -41.44 4.50 3.96
C LEU A 37 -39.94 4.22 3.96
N LYS A 38 -39.31 4.38 5.11
CA LYS A 38 -37.89 4.08 5.33
C LYS A 38 -37.76 2.75 6.06
N PHE A 39 -37.12 1.77 5.42
CA PHE A 39 -36.80 0.47 6.00
C PHE A 39 -35.44 0.49 6.64
N LEU A 40 -35.32 -0.12 7.82
CA LEU A 40 -34.02 -0.27 8.47
C LEU A 40 -33.20 -1.36 7.77
N PRO A 41 -31.85 -1.24 7.82
CA PRO A 41 -30.99 -2.34 7.43
C PRO A 41 -31.24 -3.60 8.27
N ASP A 42 -31.18 -4.79 7.64
CA ASP A 42 -31.42 -6.09 8.28
C ASP A 42 -30.55 -6.33 9.52
N GLU A 43 -29.33 -5.77 9.54
CA GLU A 43 -28.39 -5.86 10.65
C GLU A 43 -28.92 -5.18 11.92
N VAL A 44 -29.57 -4.03 11.77
CA VAL A 44 -30.19 -3.27 12.89
C VAL A 44 -31.50 -3.92 13.32
N ALA A 45 -32.27 -4.47 12.37
CA ALA A 45 -33.53 -5.14 12.65
C ALA A 45 -33.33 -6.45 13.46
N ARG A 46 -32.17 -7.10 13.36
CA ARG A 46 -31.85 -8.36 14.08
C ARG A 46 -31.28 -8.15 15.48
N ASP A 47 -30.88 -6.93 15.86
CA ASP A 47 -30.42 -6.62 17.21
C ASP A 47 -31.56 -6.03 18.07
N PRO A 48 -32.10 -6.78 19.06
CA PRO A 48 -33.21 -6.30 19.88
C PRO A 48 -32.88 -5.01 20.67
N GLN A 49 -31.62 -4.80 21.02
CA GLN A 49 -31.23 -3.58 21.76
C GLN A 49 -31.14 -2.37 20.81
N ALA A 50 -30.63 -2.55 19.61
CA ALA A 50 -30.62 -1.50 18.59
C ALA A 50 -32.03 -1.13 18.14
N LEU A 51 -32.88 -2.11 17.92
CA LEU A 51 -34.28 -1.92 17.56
C LEU A 51 -35.07 -1.18 18.66
N SER A 52 -34.94 -1.56 19.93
CA SER A 52 -35.59 -0.90 21.07
C SER A 52 -35.13 0.56 21.27
N ARG A 53 -33.86 0.87 21.02
CA ARG A 53 -33.32 2.24 21.03
C ARG A 53 -33.87 3.04 19.87
N PHE A 54 -33.85 2.49 18.67
CA PHE A 54 -34.43 3.10 17.48
C PHE A 54 -35.91 3.47 17.66
N GLN A 55 -36.73 2.54 18.17
CA GLN A 55 -38.14 2.81 18.46
C GLN A 55 -38.33 3.96 19.44
N ARG A 56 -37.53 4.04 20.51
CA ARG A 56 -37.57 5.14 21.49
C ARG A 56 -37.20 6.50 20.90
N GLU A 57 -36.16 6.53 20.07
CA GLU A 57 -35.73 7.80 19.43
C GLU A 57 -36.73 8.25 18.35
N ALA A 58 -37.24 7.30 17.55
CA ALA A 58 -38.28 7.60 16.57
C ALA A 58 -39.58 8.08 17.29
N GLN A 59 -39.93 7.50 18.43
CA GLN A 59 -41.05 7.95 19.25
C GLN A 59 -40.84 9.37 19.83
N ALA A 60 -39.61 9.68 20.30
CA ALA A 60 -39.29 11.05 20.72
C ALA A 60 -39.36 12.06 19.57
N ALA A 61 -38.84 11.70 18.40
CA ALA A 61 -38.87 12.53 17.20
C ALA A 61 -40.30 12.71 16.66
N SER A 62 -41.20 11.74 16.79
CA SER A 62 -42.60 11.84 16.39
C SER A 62 -43.38 12.88 17.20
N ALA A 63 -42.91 13.28 18.40
CA ALA A 63 -43.47 14.34 19.21
C ALA A 63 -43.18 15.75 18.66
N LEU A 64 -42.28 15.87 17.66
CA LEU A 64 -41.95 17.13 17.02
C LEU A 64 -42.98 17.45 15.92
N ASN A 65 -43.76 18.49 16.12
CA ASN A 65 -44.68 19.05 15.12
C ASN A 65 -44.24 20.47 14.80
N HIS A 66 -43.52 20.62 13.65
CA HIS A 66 -42.99 21.93 13.24
C HIS A 66 -42.93 22.00 11.70
N PRO A 67 -43.26 23.14 11.07
CA PRO A 67 -43.31 23.28 9.62
C PRO A 67 -41.97 22.91 8.93
N ASN A 68 -40.86 23.15 9.61
CA ASN A 68 -39.51 22.88 9.06
C ASN A 68 -38.87 21.60 9.59
N ILE A 69 -39.67 20.66 10.18
CA ILE A 69 -39.24 19.30 10.56
C ILE A 69 -40.12 18.30 9.79
N CYS A 70 -39.50 17.25 9.28
CA CYS A 70 -40.22 16.16 8.61
C CYS A 70 -41.06 15.37 9.65
N THR A 71 -42.35 15.26 9.41
CA THR A 71 -43.29 14.61 10.35
C THR A 71 -43.20 13.09 10.23
N ILE A 72 -43.02 12.40 11.36
CA ILE A 72 -43.15 10.93 11.46
C ILE A 72 -44.61 10.62 11.74
N TYR A 73 -45.21 9.78 10.88
CA TYR A 73 -46.62 9.37 10.98
C TYR A 73 -46.82 8.06 11.72
N ASP A 74 -45.92 7.09 11.48
CA ASP A 74 -46.06 5.76 12.05
C ASP A 74 -44.71 5.04 12.15
N ILE A 75 -44.61 4.09 13.06
CA ILE A 75 -43.48 3.21 13.25
C ILE A 75 -44.03 1.80 13.34
N GLY A 76 -43.61 0.90 12.45
CA GLY A 76 -44.14 -0.45 12.36
C GLY A 76 -43.04 -1.47 12.07
N GLU A 77 -43.48 -2.74 12.19
CA GLU A 77 -42.71 -3.90 11.80
C GLU A 77 -43.60 -4.86 11.03
N GLN A 78 -43.11 -5.41 9.94
CA GLN A 78 -43.79 -6.46 9.19
C GLN A 78 -42.78 -7.45 8.63
N ASP A 79 -43.01 -8.73 8.83
CA ASP A 79 -42.15 -9.84 8.37
C ASP A 79 -40.68 -9.73 8.87
N GLY A 80 -40.49 -9.19 10.12
CA GLY A 80 -39.17 -8.95 10.71
C GLY A 80 -38.41 -7.74 10.16
N GLN A 81 -39.07 -6.91 9.32
CA GLN A 81 -38.53 -5.67 8.81
C GLN A 81 -39.20 -4.48 9.51
N ALA A 82 -38.39 -3.71 10.26
CA ALA A 82 -38.86 -2.49 10.88
C ALA A 82 -38.84 -1.32 9.86
N PHE A 83 -39.88 -0.49 9.91
CA PHE A 83 -40.02 0.68 9.04
C PHE A 83 -40.54 1.91 9.79
N ILE A 84 -40.24 3.08 9.21
CA ILE A 84 -40.86 4.36 9.60
C ILE A 84 -41.65 4.90 8.42
N ALA A 85 -42.91 5.27 8.66
CA ALA A 85 -43.71 6.07 7.71
C ALA A 85 -43.60 7.55 8.06
N MET A 86 -43.14 8.34 7.13
CA MET A 86 -42.93 9.77 7.33
C MET A 86 -43.54 10.59 6.18
N GLU A 87 -43.58 11.89 6.34
CA GLU A 87 -44.05 12.89 5.36
C GLU A 87 -43.29 12.69 4.04
N PHE A 88 -44.05 12.51 2.95
CA PHE A 88 -43.49 12.55 1.61
C PHE A 88 -43.26 14.03 1.21
N LEU A 89 -42.01 14.34 0.86
CA LEU A 89 -41.56 15.67 0.49
C LEU A 89 -41.25 15.70 -1.01
N ASP A 90 -41.77 16.73 -1.70
CA ASP A 90 -41.45 16.99 -3.09
C ASP A 90 -40.38 18.09 -3.19
N GLY A 91 -39.26 17.82 -3.87
CA GLY A 91 -38.10 18.71 -3.95
C GLY A 91 -36.77 17.96 -3.98
N VAL A 92 -35.72 18.57 -3.42
CA VAL A 92 -34.35 17.98 -3.42
C VAL A 92 -33.63 18.21 -2.07
N THR A 93 -32.62 17.41 -1.75
CA THR A 93 -31.81 17.67 -0.56
C THR A 93 -30.97 18.95 -0.74
N LEU A 94 -30.65 19.63 0.38
CA LEU A 94 -29.78 20.81 0.36
C LEU A 94 -28.41 20.48 -0.25
N LYS A 95 -27.90 19.23 -0.11
CA LYS A 95 -26.69 18.76 -0.76
C LYS A 95 -26.75 18.92 -2.29
N HIS A 96 -27.85 18.48 -2.90
CA HIS A 96 -28.07 18.63 -4.34
C HIS A 96 -28.25 20.12 -4.73
N ARG A 97 -28.84 20.90 -3.85
CA ARG A 97 -29.06 22.33 -4.10
C ARG A 97 -27.77 23.14 -4.09
N ILE A 98 -26.85 22.85 -3.19
CA ILE A 98 -25.50 23.46 -3.13
C ILE A 98 -24.68 23.06 -4.37
N GLY A 99 -24.61 21.76 -4.68
CA GLY A 99 -23.95 21.25 -5.88
C GLY A 99 -22.49 21.72 -6.06
N GLY A 100 -21.78 22.01 -4.96
CA GLY A 100 -20.39 22.47 -4.98
C GLY A 100 -20.21 23.95 -5.40
N ARG A 101 -21.27 24.77 -5.40
CA ARG A 101 -21.24 26.20 -5.75
C ARG A 101 -21.87 27.05 -4.66
N PRO A 102 -21.38 28.28 -4.44
CA PRO A 102 -22.02 29.23 -3.52
C PRO A 102 -23.47 29.46 -3.89
N MET A 103 -24.33 29.48 -2.90
CA MET A 103 -25.74 29.87 -3.07
C MET A 103 -25.91 31.37 -2.97
N GLU A 104 -27.01 31.89 -3.55
CA GLU A 104 -27.38 33.30 -3.42
C GLU A 104 -27.66 33.67 -1.95
N THR A 105 -27.11 34.80 -1.48
CA THR A 105 -27.22 35.26 -0.08
C THR A 105 -28.66 35.30 0.43
N GLY A 106 -29.61 35.77 -0.39
CA GLY A 106 -31.03 35.84 -0.01
C GLY A 106 -31.64 34.45 0.23
N GLN A 107 -31.24 33.45 -0.57
CA GLN A 107 -31.66 32.06 -0.37
C GLN A 107 -31.00 31.43 0.86
N ILE A 108 -29.71 31.70 1.08
CA ILE A 108 -28.97 31.23 2.28
C ILE A 108 -29.71 31.72 3.54
N LEU A 109 -29.97 33.03 3.64
CA LEU A 109 -30.60 33.63 4.82
C LEU A 109 -32.00 33.08 5.07
N SER A 110 -32.79 32.87 3.99
CA SER A 110 -34.17 32.36 4.14
C SER A 110 -34.18 30.93 4.68
N LEU A 111 -33.40 30.02 4.06
CA LEU A 111 -33.30 28.63 4.50
C LEU A 111 -32.63 28.52 5.89
N ALA A 112 -31.61 29.33 6.17
CA ALA A 112 -30.91 29.33 7.44
C ALA A 112 -31.80 29.72 8.62
N ILE A 113 -32.68 30.69 8.43
CA ILE A 113 -33.66 31.11 9.45
C ILE A 113 -34.62 29.95 9.76
N GLU A 114 -35.10 29.25 8.75
CA GLU A 114 -36.02 28.10 8.90
C GLU A 114 -35.35 26.91 9.59
N ILE A 115 -34.08 26.64 9.25
CA ILE A 115 -33.30 25.57 9.90
C ILE A 115 -33.05 25.91 11.37
N ALA A 116 -32.65 27.15 11.66
CA ALA A 116 -32.44 27.59 13.04
C ALA A 116 -33.74 27.54 13.87
N ASP A 117 -34.90 27.85 13.28
CA ASP A 117 -36.23 27.77 13.92
C ASP A 117 -36.60 26.31 14.26
N ALA A 118 -36.32 25.36 13.32
CA ALA A 118 -36.54 23.96 13.54
C ALA A 118 -35.65 23.37 14.65
N LEU A 119 -34.37 23.78 14.69
CA LEU A 119 -33.43 23.36 15.73
C LEU A 119 -33.86 23.93 17.10
N ASP A 120 -34.29 25.17 17.17
CA ASP A 120 -34.80 25.79 18.41
C ASP A 120 -35.99 25.00 18.96
N ALA A 121 -36.97 24.66 18.10
CA ALA A 121 -38.14 23.88 18.50
C ALA A 121 -37.79 22.46 18.99
N ALA A 122 -36.79 21.80 18.41
CA ALA A 122 -36.32 20.48 18.84
C ALA A 122 -35.54 20.57 20.18
N HIS A 123 -34.65 21.55 20.31
CA HIS A 123 -33.82 21.77 21.50
C HIS A 123 -34.68 22.15 22.70
N ALA A 124 -35.75 22.92 22.53
CA ALA A 124 -36.72 23.27 23.58
C ALA A 124 -37.43 22.03 24.17
N LYS A 125 -37.49 20.91 23.42
CA LYS A 125 -38.01 19.60 23.89
C LYS A 125 -36.92 18.65 24.35
N GLY A 126 -35.66 19.11 24.45
CA GLY A 126 -34.50 18.29 24.85
C GLY A 126 -34.02 17.32 23.79
N ILE A 127 -34.45 17.51 22.53
CA ILE A 127 -34.06 16.62 21.41
C ILE A 127 -32.92 17.26 20.64
N VAL A 128 -31.76 16.57 20.63
CA VAL A 128 -30.57 16.98 19.88
C VAL A 128 -30.46 16.10 18.63
N HIS A 129 -30.24 16.70 17.46
CA HIS A 129 -30.23 15.98 16.17
C HIS A 129 -28.98 15.11 15.97
N ARG A 130 -27.80 15.61 16.34
CA ARG A 130 -26.49 14.94 16.32
C ARG A 130 -25.92 14.60 14.93
N ASP A 131 -26.65 14.86 13.84
CA ASP A 131 -26.21 14.56 12.46
C ASP A 131 -26.72 15.60 11.46
N ILE A 132 -26.60 16.90 11.79
CA ILE A 132 -26.95 17.98 10.89
C ILE A 132 -25.93 18.07 9.76
N LYS A 133 -26.44 17.90 8.52
CA LYS A 133 -25.65 17.97 7.27
C LYS A 133 -26.59 18.25 6.09
N PRO A 134 -26.10 18.73 4.94
CA PRO A 134 -26.96 19.06 3.78
C PRO A 134 -27.75 17.87 3.23
N ALA A 135 -27.31 16.63 3.42
CA ALA A 135 -28.06 15.44 3.01
C ALA A 135 -29.31 15.17 3.87
N ASN A 136 -29.33 15.65 5.13
CA ASN A 136 -30.44 15.52 6.08
C ASN A 136 -31.32 16.79 6.15
N ILE A 137 -31.13 17.73 5.24
CA ILE A 137 -31.95 18.91 5.06
C ILE A 137 -32.56 18.88 3.67
N PHE A 138 -33.86 18.89 3.59
CA PHE A 138 -34.62 18.85 2.35
C PHE A 138 -35.14 20.25 2.00
N VAL A 139 -35.03 20.64 0.75
CA VAL A 139 -35.59 21.91 0.23
C VAL A 139 -36.76 21.57 -0.68
N THR A 140 -37.95 21.90 -0.25
CA THR A 140 -39.20 21.64 -0.98
C THR A 140 -39.25 22.47 -2.28
N GLU A 141 -40.13 22.10 -3.21
CA GLU A 141 -40.39 22.88 -4.43
C GLU A 141 -40.79 24.33 -4.12
N ARG A 142 -41.48 24.56 -2.99
CA ARG A 142 -41.85 25.89 -2.49
C ARG A 142 -40.70 26.64 -1.82
N ARG A 143 -39.45 26.07 -1.88
CA ARG A 143 -38.22 26.62 -1.32
C ARG A 143 -38.19 26.74 0.21
N HIS A 144 -38.90 25.88 0.93
CA HIS A 144 -38.83 25.76 2.37
C HIS A 144 -37.90 24.65 2.80
N ALA A 145 -37.13 24.88 3.86
CA ALA A 145 -36.28 23.84 4.46
C ALA A 145 -37.10 22.92 5.36
N LYS A 146 -36.80 21.61 5.30
CA LYS A 146 -37.28 20.62 6.28
C LYS A 146 -36.13 19.76 6.75
N ILE A 147 -35.91 19.61 8.04
CA ILE A 147 -34.91 18.73 8.65
C ILE A 147 -35.47 17.31 8.68
N LEU A 148 -34.68 16.35 8.22
CA LEU A 148 -34.96 14.94 8.19
C LEU A 148 -34.19 14.21 9.30
N ASP A 149 -34.60 13.00 9.68
CA ASP A 149 -33.83 11.99 10.42
C ASP A 149 -33.19 12.44 11.75
N PHE A 150 -33.98 12.99 12.69
CA PHE A 150 -33.52 13.28 14.04
C PHE A 150 -32.97 12.03 14.73
N GLY A 151 -31.63 11.97 14.96
CA GLY A 151 -30.97 11.02 15.86
C GLY A 151 -30.97 9.53 15.48
N LEU A 152 -31.81 9.12 14.55
CA LEU A 152 -32.12 7.71 14.21
C LEU A 152 -30.93 6.86 13.74
N ALA A 153 -29.81 7.46 13.41
CA ALA A 153 -28.69 6.77 12.78
C ALA A 153 -27.56 6.33 13.75
N LYS A 154 -27.50 6.83 14.97
CA LYS A 154 -26.38 6.57 15.91
C LYS A 154 -26.72 5.60 17.05
N VAL A 155 -27.91 5.05 17.08
CA VAL A 155 -28.37 4.14 18.12
C VAL A 155 -27.72 2.76 18.04
N ALA A 156 -27.24 2.35 16.88
CA ALA A 156 -26.59 1.05 16.71
C ALA A 156 -25.23 0.93 17.39
N LEU A 157 -24.64 2.01 17.92
CA LEU A 157 -23.22 2.06 18.31
C LEU A 157 -22.93 2.54 19.74
N ALA A 158 -23.92 2.71 20.62
CA ALA A 158 -23.71 3.21 21.98
C ALA A 158 -23.64 2.09 23.03
N GLY A 159 -22.69 1.19 22.90
CA GLY A 159 -22.50 0.03 23.82
C GLY A 159 -21.06 -0.23 24.26
N SER A 160 -20.10 0.66 24.05
CA SER A 160 -18.79 0.60 24.73
C SER A 160 -17.98 1.87 24.45
N SER A 161 -17.62 2.54 25.50
CA SER A 161 -16.69 3.66 25.54
C SER A 161 -15.36 3.27 24.90
N THR A 162 -14.90 3.94 23.87
CA THR A 162 -13.69 3.79 23.04
C THR A 162 -13.87 3.09 21.68
N SER A 163 -14.95 2.31 21.48
CA SER A 163 -15.19 1.60 20.20
C SER A 163 -16.08 2.37 19.21
N GLN A 164 -16.61 3.52 19.59
CA GLN A 164 -17.62 4.24 18.79
C GLN A 164 -17.06 4.89 17.52
N ILE A 165 -15.76 5.21 17.48
CA ILE A 165 -15.11 5.75 16.28
C ILE A 165 -14.73 4.63 15.30
N ALA A 166 -14.41 3.45 15.83
CA ALA A 166 -14.09 2.26 15.01
C ALA A 166 -15.33 1.63 14.36
N ALA A 167 -16.48 1.70 15.01
CA ALA A 167 -17.72 1.06 14.55
C ALA A 167 -18.46 1.84 13.45
N LEU A 168 -18.15 3.12 13.22
CA LEU A 168 -18.63 3.86 12.04
C LEU A 168 -17.97 3.38 10.73
N ASN A 169 -16.89 2.62 10.83
CA ASN A 169 -16.16 2.06 9.69
C ASN A 169 -16.48 0.57 9.43
N THR A 170 -17.30 -0.10 10.27
CA THR A 170 -17.48 -1.55 10.22
C THR A 170 -18.81 -2.02 9.60
N VAL A 171 -19.68 -1.10 9.16
CA VAL A 171 -20.98 -1.44 8.54
C VAL A 171 -20.96 -1.22 7.03
N THR A 172 -19.87 -1.64 6.36
CA THR A 172 -19.84 -1.75 4.89
C THR A 172 -19.10 -3.01 4.47
N GLY A 173 -19.65 -4.15 4.88
CA GLY A 173 -19.24 -5.45 4.37
C GLY A 173 -20.46 -6.18 3.79
N THR A 174 -20.40 -6.39 2.50
CA THR A 174 -21.31 -7.18 1.64
C THR A 174 -22.67 -6.57 1.32
N VAL A 175 -22.84 -6.05 0.11
CA VAL A 175 -23.73 -6.46 -0.99
C VAL A 175 -23.73 -5.40 -2.10
N ASP A 176 -23.48 -5.87 -3.33
CA ASP A 176 -23.73 -5.28 -4.65
C ASP A 176 -22.94 -4.07 -5.17
N GLU A 177 -22.28 -4.38 -6.26
CA GLU A 177 -21.47 -3.60 -7.18
C GLU A 177 -22.20 -2.43 -7.88
N GLN A 178 -22.82 -1.48 -7.21
CA GLN A 178 -23.25 -0.27 -7.94
C GLN A 178 -23.31 1.05 -7.17
N LEU A 179 -22.90 1.15 -5.90
CA LEU A 179 -23.04 2.42 -5.14
C LEU A 179 -21.89 2.71 -4.15
N THR A 180 -20.65 2.51 -4.53
CA THR A 180 -19.48 3.04 -3.78
C THR A 180 -18.86 4.24 -4.49
N ASN A 181 -19.52 5.38 -4.39
CA ASN A 181 -18.84 6.66 -4.61
C ASN A 181 -17.94 6.94 -3.38
N PRO A 182 -16.61 7.14 -3.56
CA PRO A 182 -15.66 7.36 -2.46
C PRO A 182 -15.89 8.64 -1.64
N GLY A 183 -16.84 9.49 -2.04
CA GLY A 183 -17.14 10.76 -1.39
C GLY A 183 -18.15 10.73 -0.24
N THR A 184 -18.88 9.62 0.01
CA THR A 184 -20.06 9.65 0.90
C THR A 184 -19.71 9.53 2.39
N ALA A 185 -18.69 8.75 2.76
CA ALA A 185 -18.29 8.59 4.17
C ALA A 185 -17.42 9.76 4.67
N VAL A 186 -16.51 10.26 3.84
CA VAL A 186 -15.65 11.43 4.13
C VAL A 186 -16.50 12.70 4.30
N GLY A 187 -17.59 12.85 3.53
CA GLY A 187 -18.49 13.98 3.62
C GLY A 187 -19.26 14.10 4.95
N THR A 188 -19.53 13.01 5.65
CA THR A 188 -20.32 13.05 6.91
C THR A 188 -19.50 13.56 8.10
N ILE A 189 -18.21 13.27 8.15
CA ILE A 189 -17.31 13.65 9.24
C ILE A 189 -17.09 15.17 9.28
N SER A 190 -17.08 15.83 8.14
CA SER A 190 -16.77 17.27 8.01
C SER A 190 -17.77 18.22 8.70
N TYR A 191 -18.93 17.71 9.13
CA TYR A 191 -19.94 18.47 9.88
C TYR A 191 -19.95 18.16 11.38
N MET A 192 -19.11 17.23 11.86
CA MET A 192 -19.05 16.87 13.28
C MET A 192 -18.50 18.02 14.11
N SER A 193 -19.06 18.18 15.31
CA SER A 193 -18.55 19.14 16.29
C SER A 193 -17.26 18.62 16.97
N PRO A 194 -16.43 19.51 17.56
CA PRO A 194 -15.26 19.13 18.33
C PRO A 194 -15.54 18.13 19.48
N GLU A 195 -16.67 18.29 20.16
CA GLU A 195 -17.12 17.39 21.23
C GLU A 195 -17.52 16.00 20.68
N GLN A 196 -18.13 15.94 19.50
CA GLN A 196 -18.41 14.66 18.82
C GLN A 196 -17.10 13.97 18.41
N ALA A 197 -16.18 14.73 17.83
CA ALA A 197 -14.87 14.22 17.43
C ALA A 197 -14.05 13.68 18.62
N ARG A 198 -14.25 14.24 19.83
CA ARG A 198 -13.61 13.80 21.09
C ARG A 198 -14.40 12.74 21.87
N GLY A 199 -15.57 12.32 21.39
CA GLY A 199 -16.44 11.37 22.10
C GLY A 199 -16.96 11.90 23.44
N LYS A 200 -17.09 13.22 23.61
CA LYS A 200 -17.64 13.86 24.82
C LYS A 200 -19.16 13.85 24.82
N GLU A 201 -19.75 14.14 25.99
CA GLU A 201 -21.19 14.33 26.12
C GLU A 201 -21.68 15.45 25.20
N LEU A 202 -22.78 15.17 24.49
CA LEU A 202 -23.35 16.04 23.48
C LEU A 202 -24.54 16.82 24.00
N ASP A 203 -24.59 18.13 23.70
CA ASP A 203 -25.67 19.02 24.02
C ASP A 203 -26.17 19.78 22.77
N PRO A 204 -27.22 20.64 22.83
CA PRO A 204 -27.73 21.36 21.70
C PRO A 204 -26.69 22.16 20.88
N ARG A 205 -25.61 22.62 21.50
CA ARG A 205 -24.55 23.39 20.85
C ARG A 205 -23.77 22.57 19.82
N THR A 206 -23.85 21.25 19.89
CA THR A 206 -23.32 20.32 18.86
C THR A 206 -24.00 20.55 17.50
N ASP A 207 -25.34 20.65 17.50
CA ASP A 207 -26.11 20.91 16.28
C ASP A 207 -25.82 22.29 15.70
N LEU A 208 -25.57 23.30 16.56
CA LEU A 208 -25.24 24.67 16.13
C LEU A 208 -23.85 24.72 15.44
N PHE A 209 -22.87 23.92 15.87
CA PHE A 209 -21.62 23.81 15.17
C PHE A 209 -21.80 23.14 13.80
N SER A 210 -22.53 22.02 13.75
CA SER A 210 -22.80 21.31 12.50
C SER A 210 -23.60 22.20 11.53
N PHE A 211 -24.51 22.98 12.04
CA PHE A 211 -25.25 23.98 11.24
C PHE A 211 -24.35 25.11 10.75
N GLY A 212 -23.38 25.58 11.56
CA GLY A 212 -22.33 26.50 11.12
C GLY A 212 -21.52 25.96 9.93
N ALA A 213 -21.20 24.65 9.94
CA ALA A 213 -20.51 23.98 8.83
C ALA A 213 -21.40 23.92 7.56
N VAL A 214 -22.70 23.70 7.72
CA VAL A 214 -23.67 23.75 6.61
C VAL A 214 -23.76 25.16 6.03
N LEU A 215 -23.84 26.18 6.89
CA LEU A 215 -23.86 27.59 6.45
C LEU A 215 -22.61 27.99 5.68
N TYR A 216 -21.43 27.54 6.15
CA TYR A 216 -20.19 27.78 5.44
C TYR A 216 -20.22 27.15 4.04
N GLU A 217 -20.70 25.92 3.91
CA GLU A 217 -20.82 25.26 2.62
C GLU A 217 -21.86 25.92 1.71
N MET A 218 -23.00 26.35 2.23
CA MET A 218 -23.99 27.14 1.46
C MET A 218 -23.36 28.43 0.92
N ALA A 219 -22.54 29.09 1.74
CA ALA A 219 -21.93 30.38 1.43
C ALA A 219 -20.77 30.29 0.44
N THR A 220 -20.00 29.18 0.46
CA THR A 220 -18.74 29.03 -0.29
C THR A 220 -18.78 27.93 -1.35
N GLY A 221 -19.78 27.05 -1.32
CA GLY A 221 -19.80 25.82 -2.13
C GLY A 221 -18.82 24.75 -1.65
N THR A 222 -18.17 24.96 -0.52
CA THR A 222 -17.05 24.11 -0.07
C THR A 222 -17.12 23.87 1.44
N LEU A 223 -16.58 22.74 1.91
CA LEU A 223 -16.54 22.39 3.33
C LEU A 223 -15.58 23.27 4.13
N PRO A 224 -15.91 23.68 5.40
CA PRO A 224 -15.02 24.45 6.24
C PRO A 224 -13.79 23.69 6.72
N PHE A 225 -13.94 22.40 6.96
CA PHE A 225 -12.90 21.49 7.41
C PHE A 225 -12.72 20.42 6.35
N ARG A 226 -11.60 20.50 5.65
CA ARG A 226 -11.22 19.57 4.59
C ARG A 226 -9.98 18.81 4.98
N GLY A 227 -9.86 17.64 4.47
CA GLY A 227 -8.69 16.79 4.58
C GLY A 227 -8.86 15.58 3.69
N GLU A 228 -7.75 15.02 3.30
CA GLU A 228 -7.70 13.84 2.45
C GLU A 228 -8.00 12.56 3.23
N SER A 229 -8.12 12.67 4.56
CA SER A 229 -8.49 11.56 5.46
C SER A 229 -9.41 12.02 6.57
N SER A 230 -10.12 11.08 7.20
CA SER A 230 -10.95 11.35 8.39
C SER A 230 -10.12 11.96 9.52
N ALA A 231 -8.87 11.56 9.69
CA ALA A 231 -7.99 12.08 10.74
C ALA A 231 -7.59 13.54 10.50
N THR A 232 -7.31 13.94 9.25
CA THR A 232 -7.03 15.33 8.88
C THR A 232 -8.27 16.21 9.03
N ILE A 233 -9.45 15.65 8.75
CA ILE A 233 -10.72 16.36 8.98
C ILE A 233 -10.95 16.51 10.49
N PHE A 234 -10.74 15.47 11.30
CA PHE A 234 -10.82 15.55 12.76
C PHE A 234 -9.82 16.55 13.33
N GLU A 235 -8.58 16.53 12.87
CA GLU A 235 -7.55 17.50 13.27
C GLU A 235 -7.99 18.91 12.92
N ALA A 236 -8.51 19.15 11.71
CA ALA A 236 -9.04 20.45 11.30
C ALA A 236 -10.26 20.88 12.14
N ILE A 237 -11.18 19.96 12.45
CA ILE A 237 -12.32 20.22 13.33
C ILE A 237 -11.85 20.60 14.74
N LEU A 238 -10.82 19.94 15.26
CA LEU A 238 -10.34 20.12 16.62
C LEU A 238 -9.46 21.36 16.81
N ASN A 239 -8.62 21.68 15.82
CA ASN A 239 -7.47 22.57 16.01
C ASN A 239 -7.35 23.69 14.98
N ARG A 240 -7.98 23.60 13.79
CA ARG A 240 -7.82 24.62 12.73
C ARG A 240 -9.04 25.52 12.61
N ALA A 241 -8.81 26.80 12.40
CA ALA A 241 -9.84 27.72 11.95
C ALA A 241 -10.14 27.44 10.46
N PRO A 242 -11.42 27.51 10.02
CA PRO A 242 -11.75 27.42 8.61
C PRO A 242 -11.14 28.60 7.83
N ALA A 243 -10.92 28.41 6.53
CA ALA A 243 -10.55 29.55 5.68
C ALA A 243 -11.66 30.62 5.75
N PRO A 244 -11.34 31.93 5.80
CA PRO A 244 -12.35 32.98 5.80
C PRO A 244 -13.32 32.84 4.63
N ALA A 245 -14.64 32.81 4.88
CA ALA A 245 -15.63 32.54 3.85
C ALA A 245 -15.63 33.64 2.77
N ILE A 246 -15.37 34.88 3.16
CA ILE A 246 -15.21 36.04 2.26
C ILE A 246 -14.03 35.85 1.28
N ARG A 247 -13.00 35.14 1.65
CA ARG A 247 -11.86 34.83 0.74
C ARG A 247 -12.28 33.96 -0.43
N ILE A 248 -13.23 33.06 -0.21
CA ILE A 248 -13.72 32.12 -1.21
C ILE A 248 -14.86 32.71 -2.02
N ASN A 249 -15.74 33.46 -1.34
CA ASN A 249 -16.87 34.16 -1.93
C ASN A 249 -16.84 35.64 -1.48
N PRO A 250 -16.20 36.52 -2.26
CA PRO A 250 -16.10 37.97 -1.92
C PRO A 250 -17.42 38.71 -1.85
N ASP A 251 -18.51 38.17 -2.46
CA ASP A 251 -19.84 38.79 -2.44
C ASP A 251 -20.63 38.53 -1.14
N LEU A 252 -20.01 37.86 -0.17
CA LEU A 252 -20.63 37.54 1.10
C LEU A 252 -20.68 38.74 2.02
N PRO A 253 -21.82 39.00 2.66
CA PRO A 253 -21.91 40.05 3.71
C PRO A 253 -20.94 39.71 4.87
N PRO A 254 -20.10 40.64 5.35
CA PRO A 254 -19.17 40.39 6.48
C PRO A 254 -19.88 39.84 7.74
N LYS A 255 -21.09 40.36 8.03
CA LYS A 255 -21.91 39.85 9.16
C LYS A 255 -22.32 38.39 9.03
N LEU A 256 -22.42 37.82 7.81
CA LEU A 256 -22.68 36.39 7.62
C LEU A 256 -21.43 35.57 7.98
N GLU A 257 -20.25 36.07 7.64
CA GLU A 257 -19.00 35.45 8.05
C GLU A 257 -18.85 35.45 9.58
N ASP A 258 -19.19 36.54 10.27
CA ASP A 258 -19.18 36.61 11.74
C ASP A 258 -20.12 35.54 12.36
N ILE A 259 -21.33 35.38 11.81
CA ILE A 259 -22.28 34.33 12.26
C ILE A 259 -21.70 32.93 12.07
N ILE A 260 -21.10 32.67 10.90
CA ILE A 260 -20.48 31.40 10.59
C ILE A 260 -19.31 31.12 11.55
N ASN A 261 -18.41 32.09 11.74
CA ASN A 261 -17.26 31.97 12.62
C ASN A 261 -17.66 31.68 14.06
N LYS A 262 -18.65 32.43 14.59
CA LYS A 262 -19.18 32.21 15.93
C LYS A 262 -19.83 30.82 16.10
N ALA A 263 -20.50 30.30 15.07
CA ALA A 263 -21.05 28.95 15.08
C ALA A 263 -19.97 27.88 15.07
N LEU A 264 -18.83 28.15 14.40
CA LEU A 264 -17.69 27.22 14.24
C LEU A 264 -16.62 27.34 15.34
N GLU A 265 -16.88 28.12 16.41
CA GLU A 265 -15.99 28.20 17.58
C GLU A 265 -15.74 26.81 18.17
N LYS A 266 -14.45 26.53 18.47
CA LYS A 266 -14.03 25.20 18.97
C LYS A 266 -14.46 24.99 20.41
N ASP A 267 -14.41 26.04 21.21
CA ASP A 267 -14.95 26.06 22.55
C ASP A 267 -16.46 26.27 22.48
N ARG A 268 -17.21 25.29 22.99
CA ARG A 268 -18.67 25.33 23.00
C ARG A 268 -19.25 26.49 23.82
N ASP A 269 -18.49 27.02 24.81
CA ASP A 269 -18.95 28.12 25.67
C ASP A 269 -18.82 29.50 24.97
N LEU A 270 -17.97 29.58 23.94
CA LEU A 270 -17.83 30.79 23.09
C LEU A 270 -18.77 30.77 21.87
N ARG A 271 -19.40 29.62 21.60
CA ARG A 271 -20.32 29.38 20.49
C ARG A 271 -21.69 29.98 20.77
N TYR A 272 -22.59 29.95 19.80
CA TYR A 272 -24.03 30.18 20.07
C TYR A 272 -24.52 29.22 21.14
N GLN A 273 -25.25 29.72 22.15
CA GLN A 273 -25.77 28.89 23.24
C GLN A 273 -27.15 28.32 22.90
N HIS A 274 -27.98 29.09 22.13
CA HIS A 274 -29.29 28.66 21.67
C HIS A 274 -29.46 28.92 20.16
N ALA A 275 -30.26 28.08 19.51
CA ALA A 275 -30.56 28.22 18.08
C ALA A 275 -31.38 29.53 17.82
N SER A 276 -32.17 29.97 18.78
CA SER A 276 -32.90 31.28 18.76
C SER A 276 -31.97 32.49 18.62
N ASP A 277 -30.76 32.45 19.24
CA ASP A 277 -29.79 33.55 19.11
C ASP A 277 -29.26 33.62 17.70
N MET A 278 -28.88 32.46 17.13
CA MET A 278 -28.43 32.39 15.74
C MET A 278 -29.51 32.78 14.74
N ARG A 279 -30.77 32.36 14.98
CA ARG A 279 -31.93 32.78 14.18
C ARG A 279 -32.11 34.32 14.21
N THR A 280 -31.97 34.92 15.37
CA THR A 280 -32.11 36.35 15.54
C THR A 280 -31.08 37.16 14.75
N ASP A 281 -29.80 36.72 14.80
CA ASP A 281 -28.71 37.35 14.05
C ASP A 281 -28.89 37.19 12.54
N LEU A 282 -29.33 36.02 12.05
CA LEU A 282 -29.67 35.76 10.65
C LEU A 282 -30.86 36.65 10.19
N GLN A 283 -31.90 36.84 11.03
CA GLN A 283 -33.04 37.69 10.73
C GLN A 283 -32.65 39.17 10.67
N ARG A 284 -31.74 39.63 11.54
CA ARG A 284 -31.19 40.98 11.51
C ARG A 284 -30.43 41.22 10.22
N LEU A 285 -29.54 40.29 9.86
CA LEU A 285 -28.78 40.37 8.63
C LEU A 285 -29.66 40.38 7.40
N LYS A 286 -30.72 39.58 7.35
CA LYS A 286 -31.68 39.56 6.24
C LYS A 286 -32.35 40.93 6.08
N ARG A 287 -32.82 41.59 7.19
CA ARG A 287 -33.40 42.93 7.15
C ARG A 287 -32.44 44.00 6.66
N ASP A 288 -31.17 43.94 7.13
CA ASP A 288 -30.11 44.87 6.71
C ASP A 288 -29.81 44.73 5.21
N THR A 289 -29.78 43.50 4.70
CA THR A 289 -29.51 43.21 3.27
C THR A 289 -30.69 43.66 2.39
N ASP A 290 -31.93 43.47 2.81
CA ASP A 290 -33.11 43.87 2.07
C ASP A 290 -33.24 45.41 2.06
N SER A 291 -32.84 46.11 3.14
CA SER A 291 -32.85 47.58 3.25
C SER A 291 -31.75 48.23 2.38
N SER A 292 -30.61 47.60 2.20
CA SER A 292 -29.47 48.12 1.41
C SER A 292 -29.71 48.12 -0.10
N ARG A 293 -30.73 47.41 -0.59
CA ARG A 293 -31.11 47.40 -2.02
C ARG A 293 -31.88 48.65 -2.48
N GLN A 294 -32.13 49.62 -1.58
CA GLN A 294 -32.96 50.80 -1.90
C GLN A 294 -32.22 52.16 -1.96
N ILE A 295 -30.86 52.23 -1.90
CA ILE A 295 -30.14 53.53 -1.97
C ILE A 295 -29.03 53.50 -3.04
N PRO A 296 -28.94 54.48 -3.99
CA PRO A 296 -27.88 54.56 -4.98
C PRO A 296 -26.64 55.25 -4.44
N ALA A 297 -25.49 54.91 -5.05
CA ALA A 297 -24.13 55.25 -4.70
C ALA A 297 -23.80 56.76 -4.74
N ALA A 298 -22.96 57.24 -3.84
CA ALA A 298 -22.17 58.45 -3.98
C ALA A 298 -20.76 58.26 -3.44
N SER A 299 -19.80 58.68 -4.24
CA SER A 299 -18.34 58.49 -4.18
C SER A 299 -17.68 59.33 -3.09
N ALA A 300 -16.52 58.91 -2.62
CA ALA A 300 -15.31 59.71 -2.40
C ALA A 300 -14.08 58.93 -2.04
N GLU A 301 -12.99 59.34 -2.65
CA GLU A 301 -11.62 58.83 -2.67
C GLU A 301 -10.74 59.42 -1.53
N PRO A 302 -9.40 59.21 -1.56
CA PRO A 302 -8.59 58.66 -0.42
C PRO A 302 -7.58 59.68 0.16
N ALA A 303 -6.87 59.35 1.19
CA ALA A 303 -5.67 60.05 1.60
C ALA A 303 -4.56 59.14 2.17
N SER A 304 -3.41 59.40 1.65
CA SER A 304 -2.13 58.71 1.78
C SER A 304 -1.21 59.30 2.88
N SER A 305 -0.11 58.64 3.03
CA SER A 305 1.24 59.05 3.49
C SER A 305 1.58 58.82 4.98
N ALA A 306 2.79 58.55 5.42
CA ALA A 306 4.12 58.39 4.84
C ALA A 306 5.09 57.76 5.87
N SER A 307 6.10 57.17 5.32
CA SER A 307 7.38 56.70 5.83
C SER A 307 8.11 57.50 6.91
N VAL A 308 9.00 56.83 7.69
CA VAL A 308 10.38 57.28 7.95
C VAL A 308 11.29 56.13 8.31
N ALA A 309 12.48 56.14 7.68
CA ALA A 309 13.61 55.25 7.87
C ALA A 309 14.64 55.81 8.87
N ALA A 310 15.51 55.00 9.43
CA ALA A 310 16.85 55.37 9.84
C ALA A 310 17.76 54.18 10.06
N GLN A 311 18.90 54.20 9.41
CA GLN A 311 20.12 53.41 9.53
C GLN A 311 21.19 54.25 10.25
N PRO A 312 22.50 53.84 10.29
CA PRO A 312 23.20 52.90 11.18
C PRO A 312 24.40 53.58 11.91
N ALA A 313 25.21 52.88 12.66
CA ALA A 313 26.52 53.34 13.03
C ALA A 313 27.54 52.22 13.29
N HIS A 314 28.70 52.43 12.73
CA HIS A 314 29.96 51.68 12.76
C HIS A 314 30.78 51.91 14.04
N ALA A 315 31.76 51.00 14.26
CA ALA A 315 33.21 51.24 14.44
C ALA A 315 33.83 50.07 15.12
N SER A 316 34.79 49.38 14.58
CA SER A 316 36.20 49.57 14.25
C SER A 316 37.21 49.40 15.41
N SER A 317 38.17 48.54 15.11
CA SER A 317 39.62 48.60 15.32
C SER A 317 40.13 48.17 16.70
N SER A 318 41.31 47.65 16.90
CA SER A 318 42.52 47.42 16.10
C SER A 318 43.57 46.74 17.00
N SER A 319 44.44 45.95 16.38
CA SER A 319 45.89 45.90 16.45
C SER A 319 46.65 46.03 17.76
N ALA A 320 47.61 45.18 17.91
CA ALA A 320 49.01 45.30 18.20
C ALA A 320 49.49 44.27 19.23
N VAL A 321 50.41 43.44 18.84
CA VAL A 321 51.78 43.47 19.41
C VAL A 321 52.66 42.53 18.56
N VAL A 322 53.58 43.15 17.83
CA VAL A 322 54.80 42.55 17.37
C VAL A 322 55.90 43.21 18.18
N THR A 323 56.86 42.44 18.63
CA THR A 323 58.23 42.59 18.95
C THR A 323 58.58 41.91 20.27
N VAL A 324 59.36 40.91 20.21
CA VAL A 324 60.65 40.62 20.82
C VAL A 324 61.08 39.19 20.50
N ALA A 325 61.99 39.03 19.57
CA ALA A 325 62.69 37.75 19.39
C ALA A 325 64.04 38.03 18.72
N ARG A 326 64.96 38.29 19.52
CA ARG A 326 66.39 38.11 19.14
C ARG A 326 67.18 37.80 20.38
N GLN A 327 67.46 36.50 20.60
CA GLN A 327 68.67 35.92 21.17
C GLN A 327 68.30 34.50 21.70
N HIS A 328 68.75 33.49 21.08
CA HIS A 328 69.14 32.13 21.48
C HIS A 328 68.90 31.14 20.35
N LYS A 329 69.86 31.02 19.43
CA LYS A 329 69.73 30.18 18.24
C LYS A 329 69.97 28.64 18.43
N LEU A 330 70.26 28.15 19.60
CA LEU A 330 70.42 26.69 19.86
C LEU A 330 69.34 26.05 20.71
N GLY A 331 68.66 26.83 21.54
CA GLY A 331 67.52 26.29 22.32
C GLY A 331 66.23 26.18 21.51
N LEU A 332 65.99 27.02 20.46
CA LEU A 332 64.78 27.02 19.64
C LEU A 332 64.67 25.83 18.72
N GLY A 333 65.80 25.25 18.28
CA GLY A 333 65.76 24.07 17.39
C GLY A 333 65.27 22.79 18.10
N ILE A 334 65.70 22.61 19.37
CA ILE A 334 65.32 21.40 20.14
C ILE A 334 63.89 21.55 20.66
N THR A 335 63.47 22.74 21.12
CA THR A 335 62.07 22.96 21.55
C THR A 335 61.09 22.92 20.40
N SER A 336 61.45 23.40 19.22
CA SER A 336 60.63 23.29 18.03
C SER A 336 60.51 21.83 17.55
N LEU A 337 61.57 21.02 17.60
CA LEU A 337 61.51 19.60 17.27
C LEU A 337 60.65 18.82 18.25
N VAL A 338 60.77 19.09 19.55
CA VAL A 338 59.94 18.47 20.58
C VAL A 338 58.48 18.89 20.44
N ALA A 339 58.21 20.18 20.14
CA ALA A 339 56.83 20.65 19.87
C ALA A 339 56.25 19.99 18.63
N ILE A 340 57.01 19.84 17.54
CA ILE A 340 56.57 19.15 16.33
C ILE A 340 56.30 17.65 16.61
N LEU A 341 57.15 16.98 17.38
CA LEU A 341 56.94 15.58 17.77
C LEU A 341 55.72 15.42 18.69
N LEU A 342 55.49 16.34 19.61
CA LEU A 342 54.30 16.34 20.44
C LEU A 342 53.02 16.60 19.64
N VAL A 343 53.06 17.56 18.68
CA VAL A 343 51.94 17.81 17.78
C VAL A 343 51.72 16.61 16.84
N ALA A 344 52.77 15.98 16.32
CA ALA A 344 52.68 14.76 15.52
C ALA A 344 52.14 13.59 16.34
N ALA A 345 52.58 13.40 17.59
CA ALA A 345 52.09 12.37 18.48
C ALA A 345 50.63 12.65 18.90
N ALA A 346 50.27 13.90 19.19
CA ALA A 346 48.87 14.29 19.47
C ALA A 346 47.98 14.12 18.25
N SER A 347 48.48 14.53 17.06
CA SER A 347 47.75 14.32 15.78
C SER A 347 47.62 12.84 15.46
N TYR A 348 48.65 12.03 15.67
CA TYR A 348 48.57 10.56 15.53
C TYR A 348 47.65 9.95 16.60
N GLY A 349 47.68 10.44 17.83
CA GLY A 349 46.76 9.99 18.88
C GLY A 349 45.32 10.34 18.57
N VAL A 350 45.04 11.56 18.12
CA VAL A 350 43.73 12.01 17.64
C VAL A 350 43.32 11.23 16.39
N TYR A 351 44.21 11.06 15.42
CA TYR A 351 43.99 10.24 14.23
C TYR A 351 43.72 8.78 14.59
N SER A 352 44.51 8.17 15.49
CA SER A 352 44.31 6.81 15.96
C SER A 352 43.02 6.65 16.79
N PHE A 353 42.63 7.67 17.56
CA PHE A 353 41.38 7.72 18.30
C PHE A 353 40.18 7.88 17.35
N LEU A 354 40.24 8.76 16.37
CA LEU A 354 39.25 8.97 15.35
C LEU A 354 39.17 7.80 14.34
N SER A 355 40.31 7.13 14.11
CA SER A 355 40.43 5.96 13.20
C SER A 355 40.07 4.62 13.88
N ARG A 356 39.81 4.61 15.20
CA ARG A 356 39.21 3.43 15.81
C ARG A 356 37.82 3.24 15.20
N SER A 357 37.76 2.34 14.19
CA SER A 357 36.48 1.92 13.61
C SER A 357 35.58 1.46 14.75
N LYS A 358 34.46 2.16 14.93
CA LYS A 358 33.42 1.69 15.84
C LYS A 358 33.14 0.22 15.50
N PRO A 359 32.94 -0.67 16.46
CA PRO A 359 32.57 -2.03 16.17
C PRO A 359 31.28 -2.01 15.35
N ALA A 360 31.15 -2.93 14.41
CA ALA A 360 29.94 -3.04 13.61
C ALA A 360 28.72 -3.17 14.54
N PRO A 361 27.60 -2.51 14.25
CA PRO A 361 26.41 -2.56 15.07
C PRO A 361 25.85 -3.98 15.11
N PHE A 362 25.04 -4.30 16.09
CA PHE A 362 24.40 -5.60 16.26
C PHE A 362 25.39 -6.79 16.21
N GLN A 363 26.61 -6.66 16.78
CA GLN A 363 27.53 -7.78 16.98
C GLN A 363 27.14 -8.61 18.22
N ASN A 364 26.57 -7.98 19.22
CA ASN A 364 25.98 -8.62 20.39
C ASN A 364 24.55 -8.12 20.52
N PHE A 365 23.60 -8.97 20.23
CA PHE A 365 22.18 -8.63 20.31
C PHE A 365 21.36 -9.78 20.91
N SER A 366 20.24 -9.42 21.50
CA SER A 366 19.19 -10.38 21.90
C SER A 366 18.13 -10.43 20.79
N VAL A 367 17.56 -11.61 20.57
CA VAL A 367 16.45 -11.80 19.63
C VAL A 367 15.19 -12.13 20.44
N SER A 368 14.12 -11.39 20.21
CA SER A 368 12.80 -11.70 20.77
C SER A 368 11.78 -11.87 19.64
N LYS A 369 10.97 -12.92 19.73
CA LYS A 369 9.87 -13.18 18.79
C LYS A 369 8.70 -12.26 19.16
N ILE A 370 8.22 -11.49 18.17
CA ILE A 370 7.13 -10.52 18.36
C ILE A 370 5.80 -11.13 17.94
N THR A 371 5.76 -11.93 16.89
CA THR A 371 4.56 -12.66 16.45
C THR A 371 4.79 -14.16 16.54
N GLU A 372 3.73 -14.94 16.66
CA GLU A 372 3.75 -16.42 16.70
C GLU A 372 2.71 -16.99 15.72
N THR A 373 2.35 -16.20 14.71
CA THR A 373 1.32 -16.61 13.74
C THR A 373 1.85 -17.50 12.64
N GLY A 374 3.17 -17.49 12.40
CA GLY A 374 3.78 -18.12 11.24
C GLY A 374 3.42 -17.47 9.90
N LYS A 375 2.70 -16.33 9.91
CA LYS A 375 2.05 -15.71 8.73
C LYS A 375 2.47 -14.25 8.49
N ALA A 376 3.46 -13.73 9.22
CA ALA A 376 3.94 -12.36 9.05
C ALA A 376 4.77 -12.25 7.76
N THR A 377 4.56 -11.20 6.96
CA THR A 377 5.25 -11.04 5.67
C THR A 377 6.10 -9.78 5.57
N LEU A 378 5.72 -8.70 6.24
CA LEU A 378 6.43 -7.42 6.26
C LEU A 378 6.43 -6.83 7.66
N VAL A 379 7.39 -5.92 7.93
CA VAL A 379 7.52 -5.27 9.23
C VAL A 379 8.00 -3.83 9.13
N ALA A 380 7.50 -2.98 10.01
CA ALA A 380 8.10 -1.68 10.31
C ALA A 380 8.06 -1.44 11.83
N ILE A 381 9.12 -0.86 12.39
CA ILE A 381 9.16 -0.40 13.79
C ILE A 381 8.92 1.10 13.87
N SER A 382 8.18 1.55 14.87
CA SER A 382 7.97 2.99 15.10
C SER A 382 9.29 3.70 15.46
N PRO A 383 9.41 5.01 15.19
CA PRO A 383 10.62 5.76 15.54
C PRO A 383 11.01 5.68 17.01
N ASP A 384 10.03 5.62 17.91
CA ASP A 384 10.25 5.49 19.37
C ASP A 384 10.48 4.05 19.84
N GLY A 385 10.50 3.07 18.93
CA GLY A 385 10.74 1.66 19.23
C GLY A 385 9.65 0.94 20.02
N LYS A 386 8.46 1.57 20.22
CA LYS A 386 7.38 1.00 21.04
C LYS A 386 6.34 0.21 20.26
N TYR A 387 6.23 0.45 18.96
CA TYR A 387 5.24 -0.20 18.10
C TYR A 387 5.90 -0.93 16.96
N VAL A 388 5.34 -2.06 16.59
CA VAL A 388 5.67 -2.82 15.39
C VAL A 388 4.42 -2.92 14.53
N LEU A 389 4.53 -2.46 13.29
CA LEU A 389 3.54 -2.67 12.25
C LEU A 389 3.93 -3.90 11.45
N ASN A 390 3.00 -4.82 11.22
CA ASN A 390 3.26 -6.00 10.41
C ASN A 390 2.07 -6.39 9.55
N VAL A 391 2.35 -7.04 8.43
CA VAL A 391 1.34 -7.65 7.57
C VAL A 391 1.21 -9.13 7.94
N ILE A 392 -0.03 -9.57 8.13
CA ILE A 392 -0.38 -10.99 8.28
C ILE A 392 -1.07 -11.42 6.99
N ASN A 393 -0.58 -12.52 6.39
CA ASN A 393 -1.20 -13.17 5.25
C ASN A 393 -1.93 -14.42 5.71
N ASP A 394 -3.26 -14.37 5.77
CA ASP A 394 -4.10 -15.50 6.16
C ASP A 394 -4.99 -15.91 4.99
N ASN A 395 -4.79 -17.12 4.50
CA ASN A 395 -5.54 -17.68 3.37
C ASN A 395 -5.53 -16.77 2.11
N GLY A 396 -4.41 -16.12 1.82
CA GLY A 396 -4.27 -15.18 0.70
C GLY A 396 -4.88 -13.80 0.97
N GLN A 397 -5.58 -13.60 2.09
CA GLN A 397 -6.03 -12.29 2.53
C GLN A 397 -4.97 -11.64 3.41
N GLN A 398 -4.53 -10.45 3.03
CA GLN A 398 -3.53 -9.72 3.79
C GLN A 398 -4.19 -8.61 4.61
N SER A 399 -3.75 -8.50 5.86
CA SER A 399 -4.21 -7.50 6.84
C SER A 399 -3.04 -6.83 7.53
N LEU A 400 -3.25 -5.59 7.99
CA LEU A 400 -2.24 -4.78 8.63
C LEU A 400 -2.50 -4.68 10.14
N TRP A 401 -1.50 -5.02 10.94
CA TRP A 401 -1.58 -5.08 12.39
C TRP A 401 -0.52 -4.22 13.06
N LEU A 402 -0.93 -3.50 14.09
CA LEU A 402 -0.05 -2.72 14.95
C LEU A 402 0.07 -3.40 16.32
N ARG A 403 1.30 -3.80 16.68
CA ARG A 403 1.60 -4.36 18.01
C ARG A 403 2.32 -3.35 18.87
N ASN A 404 1.80 -3.11 20.05
CA ASN A 404 2.49 -2.39 21.10
C ASN A 404 3.45 -3.35 21.82
N ILE A 405 4.76 -3.11 21.72
CA ILE A 405 5.79 -4.01 22.29
C ILE A 405 5.72 -4.08 23.82
N PRO A 406 5.67 -2.96 24.56
CA PRO A 406 5.60 -2.97 26.02
C PRO A 406 4.40 -3.72 26.59
N THR A 407 3.23 -3.57 25.99
CA THR A 407 1.97 -4.17 26.50
C THR A 407 1.62 -5.48 25.82
N SER A 408 2.33 -5.84 24.74
CA SER A 408 2.02 -6.98 23.88
C SER A 408 0.62 -6.97 23.25
N SER A 409 -0.06 -5.82 23.26
CA SER A 409 -1.39 -5.67 22.65
C SER A 409 -1.30 -5.56 21.14
N ASN A 410 -2.25 -6.19 20.43
CA ASN A 410 -2.38 -6.14 18.97
C ASN A 410 -3.63 -5.36 18.58
N THR A 411 -3.50 -4.48 17.60
CA THR A 411 -4.61 -3.73 17.00
C THR A 411 -4.60 -3.92 15.50
N GLN A 412 -5.72 -4.30 14.93
CA GLN A 412 -5.89 -4.37 13.49
C GLN A 412 -6.06 -2.96 12.92
N VAL A 413 -5.16 -2.56 12.00
CA VAL A 413 -5.18 -1.24 11.35
C VAL A 413 -5.93 -1.26 10.04
N VAL A 414 -5.72 -2.32 9.23
CA VAL A 414 -6.44 -2.54 7.97
C VAL A 414 -6.99 -3.96 7.97
N ALA A 415 -8.27 -4.08 7.65
CA ALA A 415 -8.97 -5.37 7.59
C ALA A 415 -8.38 -6.29 6.50
N PRO A 416 -8.53 -7.63 6.65
CA PRO A 416 -8.11 -8.59 5.64
C PRO A 416 -8.77 -8.32 4.29
N ALA A 417 -7.96 -8.38 3.23
CA ALA A 417 -8.41 -8.23 1.85
C ALA A 417 -7.50 -9.03 0.90
N LEU A 418 -8.02 -9.37 -0.29
CA LEU A 418 -7.25 -10.02 -1.36
C LEU A 418 -6.34 -8.99 -2.06
N VAL A 419 -5.34 -8.50 -1.35
CA VAL A 419 -4.35 -7.52 -1.80
C VAL A 419 -2.95 -8.02 -1.46
N GLY A 420 -1.92 -7.54 -2.17
CA GLY A 420 -0.52 -7.83 -1.86
C GLY A 420 0.17 -6.58 -1.29
N TYR A 421 0.69 -6.64 -0.07
CA TYR A 421 1.54 -5.59 0.49
C TYR A 421 3.00 -5.81 0.10
N GLN A 422 3.74 -4.71 -0.15
CA GLN A 422 5.15 -4.79 -0.54
C GLN A 422 6.11 -3.96 0.32
N GLY A 423 5.62 -2.97 1.01
CA GLY A 423 6.44 -2.13 1.86
C GLY A 423 5.65 -1.46 2.97
N LEU A 424 6.29 -1.29 4.11
CA LEU A 424 5.75 -0.63 5.29
C LEU A 424 6.74 0.42 5.79
N ARG A 425 6.26 1.60 6.20
CA ARG A 425 7.05 2.63 6.88
C ARG A 425 6.17 3.40 7.87
N PHE A 426 6.74 3.81 8.99
CA PHE A 426 6.19 4.88 9.80
C PHE A 426 6.67 6.24 9.26
N SER A 427 5.85 7.27 9.42
CA SER A 427 6.34 8.63 9.26
C SER A 427 7.43 8.94 10.32
N PRO A 428 8.36 9.86 10.04
CA PRO A 428 9.41 10.22 11.01
C PRO A 428 8.87 10.73 12.35
N ASP A 429 7.69 11.34 12.37
CA ASP A 429 6.98 11.80 13.58
C ASP A 429 6.17 10.69 14.29
N GLY A 430 6.08 9.50 13.68
CA GLY A 430 5.36 8.34 14.20
C GLY A 430 3.83 8.43 14.12
N ASN A 431 3.27 9.46 13.48
CA ASN A 431 1.81 9.68 13.45
C ASN A 431 1.10 8.96 12.30
N TYR A 432 1.81 8.62 11.24
CA TYR A 432 1.26 7.98 10.04
C TYR A 432 1.97 6.69 9.70
N LEU A 433 1.20 5.79 9.10
CA LEU A 433 1.67 4.57 8.45
C LEU A 433 1.66 4.77 6.94
N TYR A 434 2.73 4.38 6.29
CA TYR A 434 2.82 4.34 4.85
C TYR A 434 2.98 2.89 4.42
N PHE A 435 2.21 2.47 3.45
CA PHE A 435 2.30 1.12 2.93
C PHE A 435 2.02 1.07 1.44
N ILE A 436 2.71 0.16 0.78
CA ILE A 436 2.57 -0.09 -0.65
C ILE A 436 1.76 -1.36 -0.80
N ARG A 437 0.69 -1.30 -1.55
CA ARG A 437 -0.13 -2.47 -1.85
C ARG A 437 -0.71 -2.44 -3.25
N THR A 438 -1.05 -3.63 -3.77
CA THR A 438 -1.89 -3.79 -4.96
C THR A 438 -3.36 -3.55 -4.62
N GLU A 439 -4.20 -3.35 -5.63
CA GLU A 439 -5.66 -3.41 -5.47
C GLU A 439 -6.18 -4.81 -5.82
N VAL A 440 -7.38 -5.12 -5.33
CA VAL A 440 -8.06 -6.38 -5.62
C VAL A 440 -8.21 -6.55 -7.13
N GLY A 441 -7.71 -7.67 -7.66
CA GLY A 441 -7.75 -7.98 -9.09
C GLY A 441 -6.66 -7.31 -9.94
N SER A 442 -5.80 -6.48 -9.36
CA SER A 442 -4.61 -5.92 -10.02
C SER A 442 -3.36 -6.39 -9.29
N ARG A 443 -2.44 -7.04 -10.01
CA ARG A 443 -1.17 -7.50 -9.44
C ARG A 443 0.04 -6.70 -9.92
N SER A 444 -0.10 -6.00 -11.03
CA SER A 444 0.98 -5.26 -11.68
C SER A 444 1.12 -3.83 -11.18
N LEU A 445 0.01 -3.14 -10.90
CA LEU A 445 0.05 -1.78 -10.40
C LEU A 445 0.03 -1.75 -8.87
N LYS A 446 1.01 -1.07 -8.31
CA LYS A 446 1.18 -0.89 -6.88
C LYS A 446 0.95 0.56 -6.52
N TYR A 447 0.36 0.77 -5.37
CA TYR A 447 -0.05 2.09 -4.92
C TYR A 447 0.51 2.37 -3.54
N LEU A 448 1.03 3.58 -3.35
CA LEU A 448 1.41 4.07 -2.03
C LEU A 448 0.19 4.62 -1.32
N TYR A 449 -0.06 4.11 -0.13
CA TYR A 449 -1.10 4.59 0.78
C TYR A 449 -0.50 5.19 2.05
N ARG A 450 -1.23 6.15 2.63
CA ARG A 450 -0.99 6.72 3.95
C ARG A 450 -2.21 6.46 4.83
N ALA A 451 -2.00 6.08 6.08
CA ALA A 451 -3.05 5.96 7.09
C ALA A 451 -2.57 6.48 8.45
N PRO A 452 -3.45 7.01 9.31
CA PRO A 452 -3.08 7.33 10.68
C PRO A 452 -2.68 6.06 11.46
N VAL A 453 -1.72 6.16 12.38
CA VAL A 453 -1.23 5.01 13.20
C VAL A 453 -2.35 4.33 13.96
N LEU A 454 -3.31 5.10 14.47
CA LEU A 454 -4.44 4.56 15.25
C LEU A 454 -5.58 4.01 14.39
N GLY A 455 -5.38 3.84 13.10
CA GLY A 455 -6.39 3.38 12.15
C GLY A 455 -7.15 4.55 11.50
N GLY A 456 -7.80 4.25 10.37
CA GLY A 456 -8.55 5.20 9.54
C GLY A 456 -8.57 4.73 8.09
N THR A 457 -9.31 5.43 7.24
CA THR A 457 -9.35 5.13 5.81
C THR A 457 -8.01 5.47 5.17
N PRO A 458 -7.33 4.50 4.56
CA PRO A 458 -6.09 4.77 3.85
C PRO A 458 -6.30 5.72 2.67
N GLU A 459 -5.42 6.69 2.54
CA GLU A 459 -5.37 7.64 1.43
C GLU A 459 -4.35 7.18 0.40
N LYS A 460 -4.71 7.19 -0.88
CA LYS A 460 -3.80 6.88 -1.99
C LYS A 460 -2.98 8.10 -2.37
N LEU A 461 -1.65 8.04 -2.22
CA LEU A 461 -0.72 9.14 -2.52
C LEU A 461 -0.05 9.03 -3.89
N VAL A 462 0.37 7.83 -4.27
CA VAL A 462 1.08 7.57 -5.54
C VAL A 462 0.44 6.39 -6.23
N THR A 463 0.23 6.54 -7.53
CA THR A 463 -0.17 5.47 -8.44
C THR A 463 1.07 5.00 -9.19
N ASP A 464 1.26 3.69 -9.26
CA ASP A 464 2.42 3.08 -9.91
C ASP A 464 3.74 3.38 -9.19
N ILE A 465 4.09 2.52 -8.21
CA ILE A 465 5.31 2.62 -7.42
C ILE A 465 5.96 1.24 -7.32
N ASP A 466 7.27 1.15 -7.60
CA ASP A 466 7.97 -0.13 -7.71
C ASP A 466 9.00 -0.41 -6.60
N SER A 467 9.15 0.49 -5.64
CA SER A 467 10.04 0.29 -4.48
C SER A 467 9.41 0.74 -3.17
N ASN A 468 10.03 0.37 -2.06
CA ASN A 468 9.79 1.04 -0.79
C ASN A 468 10.08 2.54 -0.88
N ILE A 469 9.47 3.31 0.02
CA ILE A 469 9.78 4.73 0.19
C ILE A 469 10.83 4.94 1.29
N SER A 470 11.60 6.02 1.16
CA SER A 470 12.45 6.54 2.23
C SER A 470 12.23 8.03 2.41
N PHE A 471 12.01 8.46 3.64
CA PHE A 471 11.76 9.87 3.95
C PHE A 471 13.05 10.68 4.01
N SER A 472 12.95 11.97 3.65
CA SER A 472 13.96 12.95 4.01
C SER A 472 13.99 13.12 5.54
N PRO A 473 15.14 13.51 6.15
CA PRO A 473 15.26 13.64 7.60
C PRO A 473 14.29 14.67 8.22
N ASP A 474 13.89 15.68 7.45
CA ASP A 474 12.89 16.69 7.85
C ASP A 474 11.44 16.20 7.69
N GLY A 475 11.24 14.98 7.19
CA GLY A 475 9.94 14.36 6.97
C GLY A 475 9.08 15.01 5.90
N LYS A 476 9.58 15.96 5.11
CA LYS A 476 8.79 16.71 4.13
C LYS A 476 8.75 16.10 2.74
N LYS A 477 9.70 15.22 2.44
CA LYS A 477 9.86 14.57 1.14
C LYS A 477 10.07 13.09 1.32
N PHE A 478 9.83 12.34 0.27
CA PHE A 478 10.22 10.92 0.18
C PHE A 478 10.77 10.61 -1.21
N VAL A 479 11.60 9.58 -1.27
CA VAL A 479 12.16 9.03 -2.50
C VAL A 479 11.60 7.63 -2.75
N TYR A 480 11.37 7.30 -4.02
CA TYR A 480 10.91 6.00 -4.49
C TYR A 480 11.40 5.71 -5.90
N MET A 481 11.27 4.47 -6.33
CA MET A 481 11.60 4.00 -7.67
C MET A 481 10.35 3.79 -8.51
N LEU A 482 10.48 4.06 -9.80
CA LEU A 482 9.48 3.80 -10.82
C LEU A 482 10.16 3.15 -12.03
N ALA A 483 9.72 1.97 -12.41
CA ALA A 483 10.26 1.18 -13.52
C ALA A 483 9.30 1.17 -14.71
N ASN A 484 9.84 1.11 -15.93
CA ASN A 484 9.08 0.99 -17.17
C ASN A 484 8.04 2.10 -17.43
N ASN A 485 8.13 3.23 -16.75
CA ASN A 485 7.19 4.33 -16.86
C ASN A 485 7.93 5.71 -16.82
N PRO A 486 7.79 6.60 -17.83
CA PRO A 486 6.97 6.45 -19.04
C PRO A 486 7.64 5.59 -20.12
N LYS A 487 8.91 5.23 -19.95
CA LYS A 487 9.70 4.52 -20.97
C LYS A 487 10.02 3.10 -20.50
N VAL A 488 9.64 2.11 -21.31
CA VAL A 488 9.97 0.71 -21.10
C VAL A 488 11.48 0.50 -21.14
N GLY A 489 12.02 -0.32 -20.23
CA GLY A 489 13.46 -0.60 -20.10
C GLY A 489 14.23 0.46 -19.30
N GLU A 490 13.52 1.41 -18.65
CA GLU A 490 14.12 2.48 -17.85
C GLU A 490 13.59 2.46 -16.41
N VAL A 491 14.50 2.68 -15.46
CA VAL A 491 14.19 2.83 -14.03
C VAL A 491 14.58 4.23 -13.58
N ARG A 492 13.69 4.88 -12.81
CA ARG A 492 13.92 6.22 -12.30
C ARG A 492 13.78 6.26 -10.78
N LEU A 493 14.67 6.97 -10.10
CA LEU A 493 14.51 7.41 -8.72
C LEU A 493 13.86 8.78 -8.69
N ILE A 494 12.76 8.90 -7.98
CA ILE A 494 11.92 10.10 -7.92
C ILE A 494 11.85 10.60 -6.50
N ILE A 495 12.13 11.89 -6.29
CA ILE A 495 11.86 12.60 -5.04
C ILE A 495 10.54 13.32 -5.19
N ARG A 496 9.64 13.13 -4.22
CA ARG A 496 8.32 13.77 -4.16
C ARG A 496 8.12 14.50 -2.83
N SER A 497 7.47 15.66 -2.88
CA SER A 497 6.99 16.37 -1.69
C SER A 497 5.79 15.65 -1.08
N LEU A 498 5.68 15.63 0.26
CA LEU A 498 4.48 15.16 0.97
C LEU A 498 3.30 16.14 0.84
N GLU A 499 3.62 17.44 0.78
CA GLU A 499 2.65 18.50 0.57
C GLU A 499 2.74 18.97 -0.89
N GLY A 500 1.95 18.38 -1.79
CA GLY A 500 1.91 18.79 -3.19
C GLY A 500 2.23 17.66 -4.18
N SER A 501 2.21 18.04 -5.46
CA SER A 501 2.44 17.12 -6.59
C SER A 501 3.83 17.28 -7.23
N GLU A 502 4.74 18.02 -6.59
CA GLU A 502 6.08 18.25 -7.16
C GLU A 502 6.92 16.97 -7.09
N GLU A 503 7.34 16.49 -8.25
CA GLU A 503 8.21 15.34 -8.44
C GLU A 503 9.50 15.78 -9.16
N LYS A 504 10.64 15.28 -8.67
CA LYS A 504 11.95 15.47 -9.31
C LYS A 504 12.57 14.11 -9.55
N THR A 505 12.88 13.78 -10.81
CA THR A 505 13.73 12.62 -11.10
C THR A 505 15.16 12.94 -10.66
N LEU A 506 15.69 12.13 -9.75
CA LEU A 506 17.05 12.27 -9.20
C LEU A 506 18.07 11.49 -10.04
N ALA A 507 17.73 10.27 -10.44
CA ALA A 507 18.59 9.37 -11.17
C ALA A 507 17.76 8.49 -12.12
N THR A 508 18.43 8.02 -13.18
CA THR A 508 17.86 7.10 -14.18
C THR A 508 18.89 6.03 -14.49
N SER A 509 18.46 4.79 -14.66
CA SER A 509 19.27 3.66 -15.09
C SER A 509 18.51 2.78 -16.08
N PRO A 510 19.20 2.00 -16.93
CA PRO A 510 18.56 0.93 -17.69
C PRO A 510 18.08 -0.19 -16.75
N ILE A 511 17.07 -0.96 -17.15
CA ILE A 511 16.53 -2.05 -16.34
C ILE A 511 17.56 -3.18 -16.11
N SER A 512 18.50 -3.37 -17.01
CA SER A 512 19.62 -4.31 -16.86
C SER A 512 20.60 -3.94 -15.73
N GLU A 513 20.67 -2.66 -15.37
CA GLU A 513 21.41 -2.14 -14.21
C GLU A 513 20.42 -1.45 -13.26
N GLN A 514 19.38 -2.15 -12.89
CA GLN A 514 18.26 -1.61 -12.14
C GLN A 514 18.67 -1.11 -10.75
N LEU A 515 18.33 0.15 -10.48
CA LEU A 515 18.29 0.69 -9.12
C LEU A 515 17.08 0.13 -8.38
N PHE A 516 17.24 -0.16 -7.09
CA PHE A 516 16.19 -0.72 -6.25
C PHE A 516 15.80 0.22 -5.09
N ASP A 517 15.25 -0.34 -4.02
CA ASP A 517 14.78 0.35 -2.82
C ASP A 517 15.73 1.45 -2.35
N PRO A 518 15.39 2.72 -2.46
CA PRO A 518 16.26 3.80 -2.02
C PRO A 518 16.23 4.01 -0.50
N ALA A 519 17.35 4.47 0.07
CA ALA A 519 17.46 4.86 1.47
C ALA A 519 18.09 6.25 1.60
N TRP A 520 17.36 7.19 2.18
CA TRP A 520 17.82 8.56 2.40
C TRP A 520 18.69 8.64 3.67
N SER A 521 19.85 9.27 3.57
CA SER A 521 20.79 9.40 4.70
C SER A 521 20.25 10.32 5.79
N PRO A 522 20.63 10.11 7.08
CA PRO A 522 20.18 10.94 8.19
C PRO A 522 20.59 12.41 8.11
N ASP A 523 21.65 12.73 7.37
CA ASP A 523 22.10 14.12 7.12
C ASP A 523 21.38 14.80 5.94
N GLY A 524 20.54 14.07 5.23
CA GLY A 524 19.73 14.55 4.10
C GLY A 524 20.47 14.74 2.79
N LYS A 525 21.78 14.44 2.72
CA LYS A 525 22.63 14.78 1.57
C LYS A 525 22.76 13.64 0.57
N THR A 526 22.58 12.41 0.98
CA THR A 526 22.85 11.24 0.17
C THR A 526 21.63 10.30 0.13
N ILE A 527 21.32 9.75 -1.04
CA ILE A 527 20.42 8.62 -1.18
C ILE A 527 21.26 7.43 -1.63
N VAL A 528 21.16 6.30 -0.91
CA VAL A 528 21.80 5.06 -1.30
C VAL A 528 20.75 4.15 -1.92
N SER A 529 21.06 3.56 -3.06
CA SER A 529 20.22 2.58 -3.73
C SER A 529 21.05 1.35 -4.12
N PRO A 530 20.55 0.14 -3.88
CA PRO A 530 21.13 -1.06 -4.50
C PRO A 530 21.03 -0.96 -6.02
N ILE A 531 22.03 -1.53 -6.69
CA ILE A 531 22.08 -1.64 -8.14
C ILE A 531 22.40 -3.08 -8.51
N SER A 532 21.66 -3.63 -9.47
CA SER A 532 21.95 -4.94 -10.04
C SER A 532 23.05 -4.82 -11.07
N GLN A 533 23.93 -5.83 -11.11
CA GLN A 533 24.95 -6.03 -12.14
C GLN A 533 25.79 -4.80 -12.55
N PRO A 534 26.30 -3.97 -11.59
CA PRO A 534 27.12 -2.84 -11.94
C PRO A 534 28.47 -3.34 -12.50
N GLY A 535 28.74 -3.05 -13.77
CA GLY A 535 29.94 -3.57 -14.46
C GLY A 535 29.97 -5.09 -14.50
N ASP A 536 31.02 -5.71 -13.91
CA ASP A 536 31.18 -7.17 -13.81
C ASP A 536 30.76 -7.73 -12.44
N ALA A 537 30.20 -6.92 -11.53
CA ALA A 537 29.74 -7.36 -10.22
C ALA A 537 28.30 -7.84 -10.25
N LEU A 538 27.95 -8.77 -9.35
CA LEU A 538 26.58 -9.27 -9.17
C LEU A 538 25.64 -8.18 -8.67
N SER A 539 26.10 -7.40 -7.70
CA SER A 539 25.32 -6.33 -7.07
C SER A 539 26.21 -5.27 -6.47
N GLY A 540 25.67 -4.09 -6.24
CA GLY A 540 26.37 -3.00 -5.61
C GLY A 540 25.46 -2.03 -4.87
N LEU A 541 26.07 -0.99 -4.27
CA LEU A 541 25.36 0.16 -3.70
C LEU A 541 25.88 1.43 -4.35
N VAL A 542 24.98 2.23 -4.87
CA VAL A 542 25.25 3.56 -5.43
C VAL A 542 24.82 4.60 -4.41
N ALA A 543 25.74 5.52 -4.09
CA ALA A 543 25.46 6.74 -3.33
C ALA A 543 25.18 7.88 -4.31
N ILE A 544 24.04 8.54 -4.17
CA ILE A 544 23.57 9.61 -5.04
C ILE A 544 23.46 10.88 -4.22
N ASP A 545 24.20 11.91 -4.59
CA ASP A 545 24.10 13.21 -3.95
C ASP A 545 22.77 13.90 -4.32
N VAL A 546 22.01 14.31 -3.31
CA VAL A 546 20.64 14.81 -3.49
C VAL A 546 20.58 16.14 -4.25
N GLU A 547 21.62 16.98 -4.10
CA GLU A 547 21.67 18.30 -4.71
C GLU A 547 22.17 18.23 -6.15
N SER A 548 23.33 17.59 -6.36
CA SER A 548 24.00 17.51 -7.65
C SER A 548 23.57 16.34 -8.52
N ALA A 549 22.85 15.35 -7.97
CA ALA A 549 22.48 14.08 -8.61
C ALA A 549 23.71 13.24 -9.05
N LYS A 550 24.92 13.56 -8.53
CA LYS A 550 26.12 12.79 -8.84
C LYS A 550 26.05 11.42 -8.21
N GLN A 551 26.28 10.39 -9.01
CA GLN A 551 26.28 8.99 -8.59
C GLN A 551 27.71 8.52 -8.31
N ASN A 552 27.88 7.75 -7.24
CA ASN A 552 29.13 7.13 -6.84
C ASN A 552 28.87 5.68 -6.39
N LEU A 553 29.38 4.73 -7.16
CA LEU A 553 29.35 3.31 -6.79
C LEU A 553 30.43 3.07 -5.71
N PHE A 554 30.01 2.83 -4.46
CA PHE A 554 30.95 2.69 -3.32
C PHE A 554 31.04 1.26 -2.78
N VAL A 555 30.15 0.36 -3.19
CA VAL A 555 30.16 -1.05 -2.84
C VAL A 555 29.89 -1.87 -4.08
N THR A 556 30.65 -2.96 -4.26
CA THR A 556 30.35 -4.03 -5.21
C THR A 556 30.60 -5.38 -4.55
N THR A 557 29.79 -6.37 -4.89
CA THR A 557 29.94 -7.74 -4.39
C THR A 557 29.50 -8.77 -5.44
N ASN A 558 30.18 -9.91 -5.42
CA ASN A 558 29.88 -11.07 -6.25
C ASN A 558 29.32 -12.25 -5.44
N GLU A 559 29.09 -12.03 -4.15
CA GLU A 559 28.66 -13.09 -3.23
C GLU A 559 27.16 -13.04 -2.95
N MET A 560 26.53 -11.88 -3.10
CA MET A 560 25.14 -11.69 -2.75
C MET A 560 24.48 -10.53 -3.51
N TYR A 561 23.17 -10.62 -3.67
CA TYR A 561 22.32 -9.47 -4.07
C TYR A 561 22.04 -8.60 -2.87
N LEU A 562 22.34 -7.31 -2.96
CA LEU A 562 22.06 -6.34 -1.91
C LEU A 562 20.67 -5.74 -2.10
N GLN A 563 19.85 -5.74 -1.03
CA GLN A 563 18.46 -5.29 -1.09
C GLN A 563 18.07 -4.57 0.20
N ARG A 564 17.03 -3.73 0.13
CA ARG A 564 16.37 -3.07 1.28
C ARG A 564 17.35 -2.41 2.25
N PRO A 565 18.16 -1.46 1.79
CA PRO A 565 19.07 -0.73 2.67
C PRO A 565 18.29 0.13 3.66
N VAL A 566 18.75 0.15 4.91
CA VAL A 566 18.22 1.01 5.97
C VAL A 566 19.39 1.67 6.68
N TRP A 567 19.42 3.00 6.70
CA TRP A 567 20.46 3.76 7.38
C TRP A 567 20.40 3.57 8.90
N LEU A 568 21.55 3.49 9.51
CA LEU A 568 21.65 3.72 10.94
C LEU A 568 21.51 5.22 11.24
N PRO A 569 20.83 5.60 12.33
CA PRO A 569 20.58 6.99 12.66
C PRO A 569 21.84 7.85 12.83
N ASP A 570 22.96 7.24 13.22
CA ASP A 570 24.27 7.93 13.40
C ASP A 570 25.03 8.14 12.08
N GLY A 571 24.48 7.70 10.95
CA GLY A 571 25.10 7.84 9.63
C GLY A 571 26.35 6.98 9.41
N SER A 572 26.71 6.06 10.33
CA SER A 572 27.91 5.23 10.24
C SER A 572 27.86 4.19 9.12
N GLY A 573 26.66 3.87 8.60
CA GLY A 573 26.44 2.91 7.54
C GLY A 573 25.00 2.46 7.45
N LEU A 574 24.80 1.34 6.74
CA LEU A 574 23.48 0.77 6.42
C LEU A 574 23.39 -0.70 6.87
N LEU A 575 22.23 -1.09 7.37
CA LEU A 575 21.82 -2.47 7.40
C LEU A 575 21.16 -2.84 6.07
N VAL A 576 21.54 -3.97 5.51
CA VAL A 576 21.13 -4.38 4.17
C VAL A 576 20.80 -5.87 4.18
N LEU A 577 19.80 -6.29 3.44
CA LEU A 577 19.56 -7.70 3.15
C LEU A 577 20.52 -8.17 2.07
N GLY A 578 21.35 -9.14 2.41
CA GLY A 578 22.24 -9.85 1.49
C GLY A 578 21.62 -11.19 1.11
N ALA A 579 21.05 -11.27 -0.08
CA ALA A 579 20.48 -12.49 -0.60
C ALA A 579 21.55 -13.29 -1.36
N GLY A 580 21.78 -14.52 -0.96
CA GLY A 580 22.59 -15.44 -1.75
C GLY A 580 22.00 -15.63 -3.16
N PRO A 581 22.76 -16.15 -4.08
CA PRO A 581 22.27 -16.43 -5.43
C PRO A 581 20.97 -17.24 -5.40
N TYR A 582 20.03 -16.87 -6.26
CA TYR A 582 18.66 -17.43 -6.32
C TYR A 582 17.82 -17.22 -5.04
N PHE A 583 18.22 -16.27 -4.18
CA PHE A 583 17.48 -15.89 -2.97
C PHE A 583 17.14 -17.07 -2.03
N THR A 584 17.96 -18.12 -2.06
CA THR A 584 17.76 -19.32 -1.25
C THR A 584 17.96 -19.08 0.23
N GLN A 585 18.78 -18.10 0.58
CA GLN A 585 19.04 -17.66 1.94
C GLN A 585 19.33 -16.17 1.96
N VAL A 586 18.63 -15.42 2.77
CA VAL A 586 18.79 -13.97 2.90
C VAL A 586 19.29 -13.65 4.30
N GLN A 587 20.45 -13.00 4.42
CA GLN A 587 21.09 -12.63 5.68
C GLN A 587 21.13 -11.12 5.84
N ILE A 588 21.24 -10.64 7.07
CA ILE A 588 21.42 -9.23 7.39
C ILE A 588 22.92 -8.94 7.43
N VAL A 589 23.35 -7.92 6.68
CA VAL A 589 24.72 -7.43 6.67
C VAL A 589 24.74 -5.93 7.03
N PHE A 590 25.83 -5.50 7.68
CA PHE A 590 26.14 -4.10 7.89
C PHE A 590 27.17 -3.65 6.85
N ILE A 591 26.91 -2.51 6.21
CA ILE A 591 27.81 -1.89 5.24
C ILE A 591 28.18 -0.51 5.75
N SER A 592 29.47 -0.32 6.10
CA SER A 592 29.97 0.95 6.61
C SER A 592 30.01 2.03 5.52
N PHE A 593 29.63 3.25 5.83
CA PHE A 593 29.68 4.38 4.91
C PHE A 593 30.71 5.41 5.37
N PRO A 594 31.52 5.99 4.48
CA PRO A 594 31.58 5.76 3.02
C PRO A 594 32.52 4.61 2.59
N SER A 595 33.11 3.84 3.52
CA SER A 595 34.18 2.88 3.22
C SER A 595 33.72 1.64 2.46
N GLY A 596 32.44 1.32 2.44
CA GLY A 596 31.86 0.19 1.75
C GLY A 596 32.21 -1.19 2.36
N LYS A 597 32.79 -1.24 3.56
CA LYS A 597 33.14 -2.52 4.21
C LYS A 597 31.89 -3.28 4.63
N ILE A 598 31.74 -4.50 4.08
CA ILE A 598 30.63 -5.42 4.42
C ILE A 598 31.02 -6.23 5.66
N SER A 599 30.11 -6.30 6.63
CA SER A 599 30.25 -7.08 7.86
C SER A 599 28.92 -7.81 8.14
N PRO A 600 28.92 -9.11 8.34
CA PRO A 600 27.68 -9.85 8.59
C PRO A 600 27.12 -9.54 9.99
N VAL A 601 25.82 -9.40 10.07
CA VAL A 601 25.03 -9.28 11.31
C VAL A 601 24.45 -10.64 11.68
N THR A 602 23.87 -11.37 10.72
CA THR A 602 23.37 -12.73 10.92
C THR A 602 24.19 -13.75 10.13
N ARG A 603 24.27 -14.99 10.63
CA ARG A 603 25.00 -16.12 10.00
C ARG A 603 24.32 -17.44 10.35
N ASP A 604 23.01 -17.46 10.40
CA ASP A 604 22.23 -18.65 10.72
C ASP A 604 21.57 -19.27 9.48
N ALA A 605 20.82 -20.35 9.67
CA ALA A 605 20.14 -21.05 8.59
C ALA A 605 18.79 -20.41 8.20
N ASN A 606 18.38 -19.34 8.87
CA ASN A 606 17.12 -18.66 8.60
C ASN A 606 17.26 -17.68 7.43
N SER A 607 16.13 -17.22 6.90
CA SER A 607 16.06 -16.11 5.95
C SER A 607 15.36 -14.91 6.59
N TYR A 608 15.77 -13.72 6.21
CA TYR A 608 15.21 -12.47 6.67
C TYR A 608 14.61 -11.72 5.49
N VAL A 609 13.39 -11.15 5.65
CA VAL A 609 12.63 -10.64 4.50
C VAL A 609 12.57 -9.12 4.46
N ASP A 610 12.46 -8.45 5.59
CA ASP A 610 12.32 -6.99 5.67
C ASP A 610 13.16 -6.43 6.80
N LEU A 611 13.47 -5.13 6.74
CA LEU A 611 14.28 -4.43 7.75
C LEU A 611 13.65 -3.09 8.13
N SER A 612 13.60 -2.84 9.43
CA SER A 612 13.20 -1.53 9.97
C SER A 612 13.94 -1.25 11.28
N VAL A 613 14.58 -0.09 11.38
CA VAL A 613 15.39 0.32 12.55
C VAL A 613 14.68 1.45 13.28
N ALA A 614 14.65 1.41 14.60
CA ALA A 614 14.14 2.50 15.44
C ALA A 614 15.07 3.73 15.37
N ALA A 615 14.54 4.92 15.66
CA ALA A 615 15.29 6.17 15.55
C ALA A 615 16.50 6.28 16.52
N ASP A 616 16.53 5.47 17.57
CA ASP A 616 17.66 5.37 18.51
C ASP A 616 18.79 4.46 18.00
N GLY A 617 18.55 3.67 16.93
CA GLY A 617 19.50 2.70 16.39
C GLY A 617 19.73 1.44 17.25
N HIS A 618 19.01 1.27 18.36
CA HIS A 618 19.19 0.13 19.28
C HIS A 618 18.26 -1.04 19.02
N ALA A 619 17.19 -0.83 18.25
CA ALA A 619 16.21 -1.85 17.91
C ALA A 619 16.09 -2.02 16.39
N LEU A 620 16.17 -3.27 15.92
CA LEU A 620 15.95 -3.67 14.55
C LEU A 620 14.81 -4.69 14.51
N ALA A 621 13.75 -4.38 13.79
CA ALA A 621 12.67 -5.32 13.49
C ALA A 621 12.88 -5.94 12.12
N THR A 622 12.68 -7.25 12.01
CA THR A 622 12.76 -8.01 10.76
C THR A 622 11.75 -9.16 10.77
N VAL A 623 11.47 -9.73 9.61
CA VAL A 623 10.68 -10.95 9.48
C VAL A 623 11.62 -12.13 9.29
N LEU A 624 11.65 -13.04 10.25
CA LEU A 624 12.34 -14.32 10.15
C LEU A 624 11.45 -15.28 9.36
N SER A 625 11.95 -15.84 8.28
CA SER A 625 11.20 -16.70 7.37
C SER A 625 11.89 -18.05 7.17
N GLN A 626 11.10 -19.11 7.27
CA GLN A 626 11.53 -20.48 6.99
C GLN A 626 10.61 -21.07 5.91
N THR A 627 11.19 -21.62 4.85
CA THR A 627 10.43 -22.23 3.75
C THR A 627 10.70 -23.72 3.74
N HIS A 628 9.62 -24.49 3.85
CA HIS A 628 9.65 -25.95 3.84
C HIS A 628 9.13 -26.42 2.48
N LEU A 629 10.01 -26.97 1.64
CA LEU A 629 9.69 -27.48 0.32
C LEU A 629 9.96 -28.98 0.25
N THR A 630 9.00 -29.73 -0.27
CA THR A 630 9.06 -31.18 -0.38
C THR A 630 8.65 -31.60 -1.79
N PRO A 631 9.49 -32.35 -2.52
CA PRO A 631 9.11 -32.93 -3.79
C PRO A 631 8.28 -34.21 -3.59
N TYR A 632 7.28 -34.37 -4.45
CA TYR A 632 6.40 -35.54 -4.54
C TYR A 632 6.38 -36.05 -5.97
N VAL A 633 6.12 -37.35 -6.13
CA VAL A 633 5.76 -37.95 -7.41
C VAL A 633 4.47 -38.73 -7.26
N MET A 634 3.60 -38.62 -8.23
CA MET A 634 2.31 -39.30 -8.27
C MET A 634 1.96 -39.73 -9.70
N PRO A 635 1.14 -40.79 -9.88
CA PRO A 635 0.64 -41.15 -11.19
C PRO A 635 -0.25 -40.02 -11.78
N ASP A 636 -0.22 -39.84 -13.10
CA ASP A 636 -1.06 -38.83 -13.76
C ASP A 636 -2.55 -39.12 -13.52
N GLY A 637 -3.31 -38.08 -13.19
CA GLY A 637 -4.74 -38.19 -12.85
C GLY A 637 -5.04 -38.90 -11.52
N ALA A 638 -4.01 -39.22 -10.72
CA ALA A 638 -4.21 -39.83 -9.42
C ALA A 638 -4.68 -38.84 -8.36
N SER A 639 -5.37 -39.32 -7.33
CA SER A 639 -5.72 -38.54 -6.13
C SER A 639 -4.44 -38.14 -5.36
N SER A 640 -4.50 -36.99 -4.68
CA SER A 640 -3.43 -36.48 -3.81
C SER A 640 -2.94 -37.51 -2.77
N SER A 641 -3.80 -38.46 -2.35
CA SER A 641 -3.46 -39.54 -1.43
C SER A 641 -2.43 -40.55 -1.98
N GLN A 642 -2.22 -40.56 -3.31
CA GLN A 642 -1.26 -41.43 -3.99
C GLN A 642 0.08 -40.70 -4.24
N ALA A 643 0.20 -39.43 -3.84
CA ALA A 643 1.46 -38.68 -3.94
C ALA A 643 2.51 -39.28 -2.97
N ARG A 644 3.63 -39.73 -3.52
CA ARG A 644 4.75 -40.30 -2.76
C ARG A 644 5.81 -39.20 -2.54
N GLN A 645 6.10 -38.92 -1.29
CA GLN A 645 7.14 -37.99 -0.91
C GLN A 645 8.53 -38.52 -1.27
N LEU A 646 9.37 -37.63 -1.80
CA LEU A 646 10.77 -37.93 -2.08
C LEU A 646 11.66 -37.27 -1.03
N THR A 647 12.64 -38.01 -0.50
CA THR A 647 13.59 -37.45 0.47
C THR A 647 14.78 -36.86 -0.26
N THR A 648 15.02 -35.56 -0.16
CA THR A 648 16.11 -34.89 -0.87
C THR A 648 17.33 -34.56 -0.01
N GLY A 649 17.14 -34.46 1.32
CA GLY A 649 18.21 -34.05 2.27
C GLY A 649 18.60 -32.58 2.21
N SER A 650 18.15 -31.85 1.19
CA SER A 650 18.32 -30.42 1.01
C SER A 650 17.04 -29.86 0.39
N PRO A 651 16.66 -28.60 0.65
CA PRO A 651 15.53 -27.97 -0.02
C PRO A 651 15.69 -27.98 -1.53
N VAL A 652 14.64 -28.35 -2.25
CA VAL A 652 14.58 -28.42 -3.71
C VAL A 652 13.68 -27.32 -4.21
N THR A 653 14.16 -26.50 -5.14
CA THR A 653 13.41 -25.34 -5.63
C THR A 653 12.81 -25.54 -7.02
N ASN A 654 13.39 -26.42 -7.84
CA ASN A 654 12.94 -26.73 -9.20
C ASN A 654 12.96 -28.21 -9.46
N VAL A 655 12.07 -28.67 -10.32
CA VAL A 655 12.00 -30.06 -10.76
C VAL A 655 11.76 -30.14 -12.27
N SER A 656 12.45 -31.07 -12.93
CA SER A 656 12.12 -31.48 -14.30
C SER A 656 12.54 -32.91 -14.55
N TRP A 657 11.87 -33.56 -15.52
CA TRP A 657 12.17 -34.92 -15.86
C TRP A 657 13.28 -35.04 -16.91
N THR A 658 14.13 -36.03 -16.76
CA THR A 658 14.99 -36.53 -17.83
C THR A 658 14.23 -37.55 -18.69
N ARG A 659 14.74 -37.84 -19.88
CA ARG A 659 14.09 -38.85 -20.77
C ARG A 659 14.10 -40.26 -20.24
N ASP A 660 15.14 -40.62 -19.49
CA ASP A 660 15.30 -41.93 -18.85
C ASP A 660 14.53 -42.07 -17.53
N GLY A 661 13.69 -41.09 -17.19
CA GLY A 661 12.74 -41.18 -16.04
C GLY A 661 13.37 -40.80 -14.71
N GLN A 662 14.49 -40.09 -14.69
CA GLN A 662 15.02 -39.49 -13.47
C GLN A 662 14.51 -38.04 -13.32
N LEU A 663 14.60 -37.48 -12.11
CA LEU A 663 14.25 -36.09 -11.81
C LEU A 663 15.52 -35.27 -11.66
N MET A 664 15.65 -34.23 -12.47
CA MET A 664 16.62 -33.16 -12.24
C MET A 664 16.09 -32.20 -11.20
N THR A 665 16.86 -31.95 -10.16
CA THR A 665 16.49 -31.02 -9.08
C THR A 665 17.64 -30.06 -8.82
N SER A 666 17.30 -28.80 -8.53
CA SER A 666 18.26 -27.77 -8.11
C SER A 666 18.12 -27.50 -6.62
N ALA A 667 19.24 -27.42 -5.93
CA ALA A 667 19.33 -27.17 -4.49
C ALA A 667 20.40 -26.12 -4.16
N GLY A 668 20.32 -24.92 -4.72
CA GLY A 668 21.23 -23.81 -4.41
C GLY A 668 22.60 -23.90 -5.14
N ALA A 669 23.70 -23.71 -4.41
CA ALA A 669 25.02 -23.37 -5.00
C ALA A 669 25.77 -24.48 -5.71
N ASN A 670 25.39 -25.76 -5.59
CA ASN A 670 26.21 -26.91 -5.93
C ASN A 670 25.70 -27.73 -7.13
N GLY A 671 25.47 -27.09 -8.26
CA GLY A 671 25.05 -27.79 -9.48
C GLY A 671 23.61 -28.34 -9.38
N LEU A 672 23.34 -29.38 -10.13
CA LEU A 672 22.10 -30.13 -10.13
C LEU A 672 22.26 -31.49 -9.45
N THR A 673 21.14 -32.07 -9.08
CA THR A 673 21.08 -33.45 -8.57
C THR A 673 20.09 -34.25 -9.42
N LEU A 674 20.52 -35.41 -9.92
CA LEU A 674 19.61 -36.42 -10.46
C LEU A 674 19.08 -37.27 -9.31
N LEU A 675 17.76 -37.40 -9.25
CA LEU A 675 17.04 -38.17 -8.26
C LEU A 675 16.25 -39.27 -8.96
N ASN A 676 16.56 -40.51 -8.62
CA ASN A 676 15.75 -41.64 -9.10
C ASN A 676 14.44 -41.67 -8.29
N PRO A 677 13.29 -41.50 -8.93
CA PRO A 677 12.03 -41.38 -8.21
C PRO A 677 11.64 -42.70 -7.49
N ASP A 678 12.06 -43.88 -7.95
CA ASP A 678 11.65 -45.16 -7.37
C ASP A 678 12.55 -45.59 -6.22
N SER A 679 13.86 -45.49 -6.39
CA SER A 679 14.85 -45.91 -5.38
C SER A 679 15.18 -44.77 -4.38
N GLY A 680 14.93 -43.53 -4.71
CA GLY A 680 15.38 -42.38 -3.94
C GLY A 680 16.90 -42.12 -4.06
N ALA A 681 17.59 -42.83 -4.95
CA ALA A 681 19.03 -42.66 -5.17
C ALA A 681 19.33 -41.27 -5.77
N LYS A 682 20.38 -40.62 -5.27
CA LYS A 682 20.82 -39.30 -5.67
C LYS A 682 22.19 -39.34 -6.33
N THR A 683 22.32 -38.70 -7.45
CA THR A 683 23.60 -38.56 -8.17
C THR A 683 23.87 -37.07 -8.42
N PRO A 684 25.00 -36.52 -7.92
CA PRO A 684 25.41 -35.15 -8.28
C PRO A 684 25.56 -35.03 -9.80
N PHE A 685 25.02 -33.96 -10.34
CA PHE A 685 25.00 -33.67 -11.77
C PHE A 685 25.49 -32.25 -12.03
N LEU A 686 26.43 -32.07 -12.96
CA LEU A 686 27.01 -30.75 -13.27
C LEU A 686 27.56 -30.01 -12.03
N SER A 687 28.11 -30.75 -11.06
CA SER A 687 28.59 -30.20 -9.78
C SER A 687 29.78 -29.24 -9.91
N GLN A 688 30.45 -29.21 -11.06
CA GLN A 688 31.54 -28.27 -11.41
C GLN A 688 31.00 -26.85 -11.71
N LEU A 689 29.71 -26.71 -11.99
CA LEU A 689 29.07 -25.42 -12.27
C LEU A 689 28.42 -24.89 -11.02
N ARG A 690 28.50 -23.57 -10.83
CA ARG A 690 27.82 -22.92 -9.73
C ARG A 690 26.40 -22.51 -10.16
N PHE A 691 25.48 -22.64 -9.23
CA PHE A 691 24.11 -22.17 -9.41
C PHE A 691 23.41 -22.66 -10.68
N ALA A 692 23.67 -23.92 -11.07
CA ALA A 692 22.93 -24.54 -12.16
C ALA A 692 21.45 -24.68 -11.77
N ASN A 693 20.56 -24.15 -12.61
CA ASN A 693 19.14 -24.04 -12.31
C ASN A 693 18.28 -24.07 -13.60
N PHE A 694 16.98 -24.22 -13.44
CA PHE A 694 16.01 -24.24 -14.55
C PHE A 694 16.35 -25.26 -15.65
N ALA A 695 16.90 -26.40 -15.27
CA ALA A 695 17.28 -27.44 -16.22
C ALA A 695 16.03 -28.00 -16.93
N ARG A 696 16.17 -28.26 -18.24
CA ARG A 696 15.16 -28.87 -19.09
C ARG A 696 15.83 -29.87 -20.05
N ALA A 697 15.24 -31.04 -20.16
CA ALA A 697 15.69 -32.01 -21.14
C ALA A 697 15.06 -31.70 -22.52
N CYS A 698 15.90 -31.70 -23.54
CA CYS A 698 15.51 -31.61 -24.93
C CYS A 698 15.02 -32.97 -25.48
N SER A 699 14.31 -32.94 -26.61
CA SER A 699 13.79 -34.16 -27.24
C SER A 699 14.86 -35.14 -27.74
N ASP A 700 16.06 -34.64 -28.01
CA ASP A 700 17.19 -35.48 -28.44
C ASP A 700 18.06 -36.02 -27.31
N GLY A 701 17.76 -35.65 -26.05
CA GLY A 701 18.48 -36.07 -24.86
C GLY A 701 19.48 -35.07 -24.30
N HIS A 702 19.79 -33.98 -24.98
CA HIS A 702 20.53 -32.87 -24.37
C HIS A 702 19.74 -32.22 -23.22
N ILE A 703 20.47 -31.60 -22.32
CA ILE A 703 19.91 -30.82 -21.21
C ILE A 703 20.35 -29.37 -21.35
N VAL A 704 19.39 -28.45 -21.36
CA VAL A 704 19.65 -27.01 -21.31
C VAL A 704 19.36 -26.48 -19.91
N PHE A 705 20.15 -25.56 -19.41
CA PHE A 705 20.08 -25.03 -18.07
C PHE A 705 20.73 -23.64 -17.98
N SER A 706 20.41 -22.89 -16.93
CA SER A 706 21.10 -21.66 -16.59
C SER A 706 22.16 -21.92 -15.54
N ALA A 707 23.39 -21.41 -15.72
CA ALA A 707 24.47 -21.55 -14.75
C ALA A 707 25.49 -20.41 -14.82
N GLU A 708 26.24 -20.24 -13.73
CA GLU A 708 27.37 -19.31 -13.67
C GLU A 708 28.67 -19.99 -14.10
N PRO A 709 29.45 -19.38 -15.00
CA PRO A 709 30.82 -19.82 -15.28
C PRO A 709 31.71 -19.67 -14.03
N ALA A 710 32.65 -20.60 -13.82
CA ALA A 710 33.57 -20.49 -12.70
C ALA A 710 34.34 -19.15 -12.71
N GLY A 711 34.28 -18.43 -11.57
CA GLY A 711 35.00 -17.16 -11.35
C GLY A 711 34.38 -15.92 -12.02
N LYS A 712 33.19 -16.03 -12.62
CA LYS A 712 32.44 -14.88 -13.16
C LYS A 712 31.01 -14.89 -12.60
N VAL A 713 30.51 -13.71 -12.32
CA VAL A 713 29.11 -13.52 -11.93
C VAL A 713 28.33 -13.15 -13.18
N GLN A 714 28.01 -14.17 -13.95
CA GLN A 714 27.21 -14.05 -15.17
C GLN A 714 26.35 -15.30 -15.23
N ASN A 715 25.07 -15.14 -15.34
CA ASN A 715 24.19 -16.27 -15.58
C ASN A 715 24.04 -16.44 -17.10
N ASN A 716 24.36 -17.61 -17.59
CA ASN A 716 24.29 -17.89 -19.01
C ASN A 716 23.51 -19.19 -19.26
N VAL A 717 23.00 -19.33 -20.45
CA VAL A 717 22.41 -20.58 -20.94
C VAL A 717 23.51 -21.54 -21.35
N TRP A 718 23.40 -22.77 -20.90
CA TRP A 718 24.32 -23.89 -21.17
C TRP A 718 23.59 -25.08 -21.76
N VAL A 719 24.29 -25.91 -22.45
CA VAL A 719 23.86 -27.24 -22.90
C VAL A 719 24.84 -28.28 -22.42
N ALA A 720 24.35 -29.48 -22.06
CA ALA A 720 25.15 -30.65 -21.72
C ALA A 720 24.47 -31.93 -22.24
N ASP A 721 25.23 -33.00 -22.33
CA ASP A 721 24.70 -34.35 -22.57
C ASP A 721 23.92 -34.84 -21.35
N VAL A 722 23.08 -35.87 -21.52
CA VAL A 722 22.26 -36.43 -20.44
C VAL A 722 23.09 -36.99 -19.26
N ASP A 723 24.34 -37.37 -19.49
CA ASP A 723 25.30 -37.83 -18.47
C ASP A 723 26.10 -36.67 -17.82
N GLY A 724 25.83 -35.42 -18.23
CA GLY A 724 26.56 -34.22 -17.79
C GLY A 724 27.87 -33.98 -18.54
N GLY A 725 28.22 -34.82 -19.52
CA GLY A 725 29.35 -34.61 -20.41
C GLY A 725 29.13 -33.44 -21.37
N ASN A 726 30.20 -33.06 -22.07
CA ASN A 726 30.19 -32.04 -23.13
C ASN A 726 29.45 -30.75 -22.80
N SER A 727 29.54 -30.29 -21.52
CA SER A 727 28.86 -29.07 -21.10
C SER A 727 29.46 -27.83 -21.77
N ASN A 728 28.66 -27.12 -22.57
CA ASN A 728 29.07 -25.95 -23.32
C ASN A 728 28.17 -24.74 -23.02
N LYS A 729 28.83 -23.59 -22.92
CA LYS A 729 28.12 -22.32 -22.78
C LYS A 729 27.53 -21.85 -24.13
N LEU A 730 26.23 -21.64 -24.23
CA LEU A 730 25.57 -21.21 -25.44
C LEU A 730 25.54 -19.69 -25.58
N THR A 731 25.25 -18.94 -24.50
CA THR A 731 25.05 -17.49 -24.54
C THR A 731 26.20 -16.74 -23.90
N ALA A 732 26.36 -15.46 -24.27
CA ALA A 732 27.41 -14.59 -23.75
C ALA A 732 26.85 -13.32 -23.06
N GLY A 733 25.54 -13.26 -22.82
CA GLY A 733 24.88 -12.16 -22.13
C GLY A 733 25.30 -12.04 -20.67
N LYS A 734 24.94 -10.94 -20.02
CA LYS A 734 25.21 -10.74 -18.58
C LYS A 734 24.34 -11.60 -17.70
N PHE A 735 23.09 -11.86 -18.12
CA PHE A 735 22.10 -12.54 -17.33
C PHE A 735 21.04 -13.17 -18.24
N ASP A 736 21.25 -14.42 -18.61
CA ASP A 736 20.39 -15.17 -19.52
C ASP A 736 19.73 -16.32 -18.77
N PHE A 737 18.40 -16.45 -18.86
CA PHE A 737 17.59 -17.29 -18.00
C PHE A 737 16.61 -18.20 -18.73
N LEU A 738 16.02 -19.15 -17.95
CA LEU A 738 14.83 -19.93 -18.27
C LEU A 738 14.88 -20.63 -19.63
N PRO A 739 15.97 -21.34 -19.94
CA PRO A 739 16.12 -21.97 -21.26
C PRO A 739 15.13 -23.10 -21.48
N VAL A 740 14.63 -23.23 -22.69
CA VAL A 740 13.83 -24.37 -23.15
C VAL A 740 14.15 -24.69 -24.59
N CYS A 741 14.27 -25.98 -24.91
CA CYS A 741 14.46 -26.44 -26.30
C CYS A 741 13.16 -26.38 -27.09
N THR A 742 13.26 -26.05 -28.37
CA THR A 742 12.20 -26.41 -29.33
C THR A 742 12.07 -27.92 -29.44
N THR A 743 10.91 -28.43 -29.83
CA THR A 743 10.63 -29.89 -29.91
C THR A 743 11.51 -30.64 -30.90
N ASP A 744 12.05 -29.96 -31.91
CA ASP A 744 13.00 -30.49 -32.86
C ASP A 744 14.46 -30.48 -32.34
N SER A 745 14.68 -29.98 -31.11
CA SER A 745 15.99 -29.82 -30.46
C SER A 745 17.02 -29.00 -31.26
N LYS A 746 16.59 -28.14 -32.17
CA LYS A 746 17.51 -27.31 -32.95
C LYS A 746 17.74 -25.92 -32.34
N THR A 747 16.80 -25.40 -31.60
CA THR A 747 16.83 -24.04 -31.07
C THR A 747 16.52 -24.05 -29.57
N VAL A 748 17.17 -23.16 -28.83
CA VAL A 748 16.90 -22.87 -27.43
C VAL A 748 16.28 -21.48 -27.36
N LEU A 749 15.12 -21.38 -26.70
CA LEU A 749 14.49 -20.12 -26.32
C LEU A 749 14.95 -19.78 -24.90
N TYR A 750 15.17 -18.51 -24.63
CA TYR A 750 15.61 -18.07 -23.31
C TYR A 750 15.22 -16.60 -23.07
N GLU A 751 15.32 -16.16 -21.84
CA GLU A 751 15.12 -14.77 -21.43
C GLU A 751 16.48 -14.07 -21.26
N ASP A 752 16.64 -12.88 -21.84
CA ASP A 752 17.85 -12.05 -21.68
C ASP A 752 17.81 -11.17 -20.40
N ALA A 753 18.89 -10.41 -20.19
CA ALA A 753 19.01 -9.51 -19.03
C ALA A 753 17.94 -8.39 -18.97
N ASP A 754 17.32 -8.06 -20.10
CA ASP A 754 16.26 -7.06 -20.20
C ASP A 754 14.84 -7.69 -20.09
N GLY A 755 14.77 -8.99 -19.71
CA GLY A 755 13.51 -9.73 -19.60
C GLY A 755 12.87 -10.06 -20.93
N LYS A 756 13.62 -10.05 -22.03
CA LYS A 756 13.10 -10.27 -23.39
C LYS A 756 13.37 -11.69 -23.86
N LEU A 757 12.44 -12.20 -24.67
CA LEU A 757 12.58 -13.49 -25.31
C LEU A 757 13.66 -13.43 -26.40
N GLU A 758 14.62 -14.33 -26.33
CA GLU A 758 15.64 -14.56 -27.35
C GLU A 758 15.70 -16.03 -27.77
N LYS A 759 16.32 -16.31 -28.92
CA LYS A 759 16.53 -17.66 -29.44
C LYS A 759 17.95 -17.83 -29.93
N ILE A 760 18.52 -19.03 -29.66
CA ILE A 760 19.86 -19.42 -30.10
C ILE A 760 19.86 -20.85 -30.60
N PRO A 761 20.65 -21.21 -31.68
CA PRO A 761 20.80 -22.61 -32.07
C PRO A 761 21.37 -23.46 -30.94
N LEU A 762 20.90 -24.71 -30.75
CA LEU A 762 21.40 -25.63 -29.72
C LEU A 762 22.91 -25.93 -29.90
N GLN A 763 23.41 -25.87 -31.14
CA GLN A 763 24.84 -26.06 -31.45
C GLN A 763 25.68 -24.78 -31.24
N GLY A 764 25.09 -23.71 -30.70
CA GLY A 764 25.70 -22.40 -30.54
C GLY A 764 25.63 -21.54 -31.80
N GLY A 765 26.07 -20.29 -31.66
CA GLY A 765 26.02 -19.31 -32.77
C GLY A 765 25.50 -17.94 -32.30
N ALA A 766 25.00 -17.14 -33.21
CA ALA A 766 24.45 -15.83 -32.90
C ALA A 766 23.01 -15.93 -32.38
N SER A 767 22.73 -15.27 -31.27
CA SER A 767 21.37 -15.09 -30.79
C SER A 767 20.52 -14.25 -31.72
N GLN A 768 19.26 -14.55 -31.80
CA GLN A 768 18.25 -13.81 -32.56
C GLN A 768 17.20 -13.27 -31.60
N LYS A 769 16.91 -11.98 -31.72
CA LYS A 769 15.89 -11.30 -30.91
C LYS A 769 14.50 -11.84 -31.24
N GLY A 770 13.75 -12.14 -30.20
CA GLY A 770 12.32 -12.39 -30.28
C GLY A 770 11.53 -11.10 -30.38
N PRO A 771 10.19 -11.17 -30.32
CA PRO A 771 9.32 -9.99 -30.23
C PRO A 771 9.61 -9.17 -28.98
N GLU A 772 9.34 -7.86 -29.03
CA GLU A 772 9.51 -6.93 -27.91
C GLU A 772 8.43 -7.10 -26.84
N PHE A 773 8.54 -8.16 -26.03
CA PHE A 773 7.69 -8.40 -24.85
C PHE A 773 8.57 -8.77 -23.67
N GLU A 774 8.15 -8.38 -22.46
CA GLU A 774 8.77 -8.86 -21.23
C GLU A 774 8.22 -10.25 -20.90
N VAL A 775 9.11 -11.17 -20.52
CA VAL A 775 8.80 -12.53 -20.08
C VAL A 775 8.77 -12.55 -18.56
N PHE A 776 7.66 -12.95 -17.96
CA PHE A 776 7.49 -13.02 -16.50
C PHE A 776 7.22 -14.44 -15.99
N SER A 777 7.51 -15.44 -16.77
CA SER A 777 7.43 -16.85 -16.38
C SER A 777 8.35 -17.70 -17.21
N ARG A 778 8.45 -18.98 -16.88
CA ARG A 778 9.12 -19.92 -17.76
C ARG A 778 8.48 -19.92 -19.15
N ILE A 779 9.34 -19.98 -20.16
CA ILE A 779 8.94 -20.16 -21.53
C ILE A 779 8.65 -21.65 -21.73
N MET A 780 7.50 -21.99 -22.30
CA MET A 780 7.11 -23.36 -22.63
C MET A 780 6.85 -23.50 -24.12
N VAL A 781 7.26 -24.62 -24.69
CA VAL A 781 7.02 -24.95 -26.09
C VAL A 781 5.90 -25.99 -26.19
N SER A 782 4.96 -25.79 -27.12
CA SER A 782 3.88 -26.76 -27.36
C SER A 782 4.43 -28.08 -27.86
N PRO A 783 3.76 -29.21 -27.59
CA PRO A 783 4.24 -30.55 -28.00
C PRO A 783 4.43 -30.71 -29.52
N ASP A 784 3.67 -29.97 -30.33
CA ASP A 784 3.80 -29.94 -31.78
C ASP A 784 4.91 -29.00 -32.30
N GLY A 785 5.58 -28.28 -31.39
CA GLY A 785 6.69 -27.37 -31.69
C GLY A 785 6.29 -26.05 -32.33
N LYS A 786 5.00 -25.75 -32.46
CA LYS A 786 4.52 -24.57 -33.20
C LYS A 786 4.32 -23.31 -32.36
N LEU A 787 4.13 -23.47 -31.07
CA LEU A 787 3.85 -22.37 -30.15
C LEU A 787 4.86 -22.32 -29.03
N ALA A 788 5.23 -21.11 -28.64
CA ALA A 788 5.82 -20.82 -27.34
C ALA A 788 4.79 -20.06 -26.47
N ALA A 789 4.71 -20.40 -25.18
CA ALA A 789 3.82 -19.72 -24.23
C ALA A 789 4.60 -19.24 -23.02
N PHE A 790 4.24 -18.06 -22.52
CA PHE A 790 4.81 -17.44 -21.34
C PHE A 790 3.84 -16.39 -20.76
N VAL A 791 4.01 -16.01 -19.51
CA VAL A 791 3.25 -14.90 -18.91
C VAL A 791 3.91 -13.58 -19.24
N THR A 792 3.11 -12.60 -19.58
CA THR A 792 3.56 -11.23 -19.85
C THR A 792 2.57 -10.21 -19.30
N PHE A 793 3.05 -8.99 -19.10
CA PHE A 793 2.21 -7.81 -18.88
C PHE A 793 2.24 -6.92 -20.11
N ARG A 794 1.17 -6.17 -20.30
CA ARG A 794 1.13 -5.11 -21.28
C ARG A 794 1.14 -3.77 -20.56
N LEU A 795 2.00 -2.85 -20.97
CA LEU A 795 2.05 -1.50 -20.40
C LEU A 795 0.65 -0.86 -20.44
N GLY A 796 0.13 -0.46 -19.27
CA GLY A 796 -1.22 0.09 -19.11
C GLY A 796 -2.34 -0.94 -18.94
N ASP A 797 -2.05 -2.26 -18.98
CA ASP A 797 -3.00 -3.31 -18.62
C ASP A 797 -2.58 -3.95 -17.30
N PRO A 798 -3.36 -3.81 -16.21
CA PRO A 798 -2.98 -4.32 -14.91
C PRO A 798 -3.06 -5.84 -14.77
N LYS A 799 -3.50 -6.57 -15.80
CA LYS A 799 -3.70 -8.01 -15.76
C LYS A 799 -2.57 -8.76 -16.43
N GLU A 800 -2.07 -9.78 -15.74
CA GLU A 800 -1.22 -10.80 -16.36
C GLU A 800 -1.97 -11.51 -17.47
N LYS A 801 -1.30 -11.75 -18.59
CA LYS A 801 -1.84 -12.50 -19.73
C LYS A 801 -0.89 -13.61 -20.15
N LEU A 802 -1.46 -14.70 -20.63
CA LEU A 802 -0.71 -15.73 -21.31
C LEU A 802 -0.44 -15.28 -22.74
N ALA A 803 0.81 -15.01 -23.06
CA ALA A 803 1.24 -14.78 -24.43
C ALA A 803 1.48 -16.13 -25.13
N MET A 804 0.96 -16.29 -26.32
CA MET A 804 1.17 -17.45 -27.20
C MET A 804 1.79 -16.96 -28.50
N LEU A 805 3.06 -17.31 -28.72
CA LEU A 805 3.84 -16.91 -29.87
C LEU A 805 3.94 -18.06 -30.85
N SER A 806 3.68 -17.84 -32.14
CA SER A 806 3.97 -18.80 -33.19
C SER A 806 5.48 -18.87 -33.42
N LEU A 807 6.04 -20.10 -33.43
CA LEU A 807 7.45 -20.34 -33.72
C LEU A 807 7.73 -20.46 -35.23
N ASP A 808 6.70 -20.76 -36.02
CA ASP A 808 6.78 -20.96 -37.46
C ASP A 808 6.50 -19.67 -38.28
N SER A 809 6.02 -18.61 -37.65
CA SER A 809 5.64 -17.39 -38.32
C SER A 809 5.96 -16.13 -37.53
N ASN A 810 6.14 -15.01 -38.21
CA ASN A 810 6.36 -13.69 -37.56
C ASN A 810 5.04 -13.00 -37.19
N GLN A 811 3.97 -13.76 -36.92
CA GLN A 811 2.71 -13.19 -36.46
C GLN A 811 2.84 -12.64 -35.01
N PRO A 812 2.13 -11.56 -34.70
CA PRO A 812 2.12 -11.05 -33.33
C PRO A 812 1.53 -12.11 -32.39
N PRO A 813 1.99 -12.17 -31.13
CA PRO A 813 1.49 -13.14 -30.17
C PRO A 813 0.00 -12.94 -29.91
N ARG A 814 -0.70 -14.04 -29.70
CA ARG A 814 -2.07 -14.07 -29.19
C ARG A 814 -2.02 -13.99 -27.67
N PHE A 815 -2.84 -13.12 -27.07
CA PHE A 815 -2.94 -12.99 -25.62
C PHE A 815 -4.24 -13.62 -25.14
N LEU A 816 -4.14 -14.44 -24.10
CA LEU A 816 -5.28 -15.06 -23.42
C LEU A 816 -5.31 -14.58 -21.97
N GLU A 817 -6.51 -14.31 -21.45
CA GLU A 817 -6.71 -14.10 -20.03
C GLU A 817 -6.74 -15.45 -19.32
N PHE A 818 -6.26 -15.49 -18.07
CA PHE A 818 -6.38 -16.68 -17.24
C PHE A 818 -7.86 -16.87 -16.84
N GLU A 819 -8.39 -18.09 -17.02
CA GLU A 819 -9.77 -18.44 -16.66
C GLU A 819 -10.00 -18.31 -15.16
N ARG A 820 -8.98 -18.58 -14.35
CA ARG A 820 -8.97 -18.36 -12.91
C ARG A 820 -7.77 -17.50 -12.52
N SER A 821 -7.91 -16.77 -11.41
CA SER A 821 -6.82 -16.00 -10.88
C SER A 821 -5.61 -16.90 -10.64
N ARG A 822 -4.52 -16.60 -11.31
CA ARG A 822 -3.23 -17.18 -10.99
C ARG A 822 -2.69 -16.51 -9.73
N VAL A 823 -2.16 -17.29 -8.79
CA VAL A 823 -1.64 -16.75 -7.53
C VAL A 823 -0.12 -16.81 -7.52
N GLU A 824 0.50 -15.87 -6.83
CA GLU A 824 1.95 -15.84 -6.61
C GLU A 824 2.46 -17.17 -6.10
N SER A 825 3.48 -17.69 -6.78
CA SER A 825 4.22 -18.86 -6.31
C SER A 825 4.97 -18.54 -5.00
N LEU A 826 5.44 -19.53 -4.28
CA LEU A 826 6.29 -19.41 -3.08
C LEU A 826 7.64 -18.67 -3.33
N GLY A 827 7.90 -18.16 -4.54
CA GLY A 827 9.10 -17.44 -4.92
C GLY A 827 8.88 -15.95 -5.13
N ASN A 828 9.95 -15.17 -4.99
CA ASN A 828 9.97 -13.71 -5.17
C ASN A 828 9.92 -13.27 -6.65
N PHE A 829 10.01 -14.20 -7.58
CA PHE A 829 9.86 -13.99 -9.02
C PHE A 829 8.59 -14.68 -9.47
N GLY A 830 7.77 -14.04 -10.26
CA GLY A 830 6.48 -14.52 -10.78
C GLY A 830 6.52 -15.83 -11.58
N ASP A 831 7.39 -16.75 -11.23
CA ASP A 831 7.87 -17.90 -11.98
C ASP A 831 7.00 -19.15 -11.86
N GLY A 832 5.75 -19.01 -11.47
CA GLY A 832 4.86 -20.15 -11.42
C GLY A 832 4.89 -20.87 -12.79
N PRO A 833 5.19 -22.17 -12.84
CA PRO A 833 5.30 -22.90 -14.07
C PRO A 833 3.94 -22.93 -14.79
N ILE A 834 3.99 -22.75 -16.10
CA ILE A 834 2.86 -23.04 -16.98
C ILE A 834 3.34 -24.11 -17.94
N ILE A 835 2.58 -25.19 -18.10
CA ILE A 835 2.96 -26.32 -18.93
C ILE A 835 1.83 -26.63 -19.91
N PHE A 836 2.15 -26.85 -21.19
CA PHE A 836 1.17 -27.34 -22.15
C PHE A 836 0.72 -28.77 -21.79
N THR A 837 -0.56 -29.04 -22.04
CA THR A 837 -1.02 -30.43 -22.09
C THR A 837 -0.33 -31.20 -23.22
N ARG A 838 -0.24 -32.53 -23.13
CA ARG A 838 0.45 -33.36 -24.12
C ARG A 838 -0.19 -33.27 -25.51
N ASP A 839 -1.49 -33.05 -25.58
CA ASP A 839 -2.20 -32.88 -26.84
C ASP A 839 -2.11 -31.43 -27.39
N GLY A 840 -1.43 -30.53 -26.65
CA GLY A 840 -1.26 -29.13 -27.03
C GLY A 840 -2.54 -28.30 -27.00
N LYS A 841 -3.66 -28.85 -26.47
CA LYS A 841 -4.95 -28.17 -26.51
C LYS A 841 -5.25 -27.31 -25.29
N GLY A 842 -4.42 -27.45 -24.25
CA GLY A 842 -4.57 -26.69 -23.01
C GLY A 842 -3.23 -26.31 -22.38
N VAL A 843 -3.31 -25.50 -21.34
CA VAL A 843 -2.20 -25.17 -20.43
C VAL A 843 -2.61 -25.50 -19.01
N VAL A 844 -1.64 -25.95 -18.21
CA VAL A 844 -1.82 -26.24 -16.81
C VAL A 844 -0.98 -25.28 -15.98
N TYR A 845 -1.54 -24.74 -14.92
CA TYR A 845 -0.90 -23.79 -14.02
C TYR A 845 -1.48 -23.91 -12.59
N PRO A 846 -0.73 -23.52 -11.54
CA PRO A 846 -1.25 -23.54 -10.18
C PRO A 846 -2.28 -22.43 -9.96
N VAL A 847 -3.36 -22.79 -9.26
CA VAL A 847 -4.41 -21.87 -8.80
C VAL A 847 -4.56 -22.02 -7.30
N ARG A 848 -4.55 -20.92 -6.59
CA ARG A 848 -4.68 -20.87 -5.13
C ARG A 848 -6.14 -20.77 -4.71
N ASP A 849 -6.47 -21.56 -3.68
CA ASP A 849 -7.72 -21.44 -2.94
C ASP A 849 -7.37 -21.47 -1.42
N GLY A 850 -7.42 -20.31 -0.80
CA GLY A 850 -6.91 -20.14 0.58
C GLY A 850 -5.39 -20.37 0.67
N ASP A 851 -4.96 -21.28 1.53
CA ASP A 851 -3.55 -21.68 1.74
C ASP A 851 -3.18 -22.95 0.92
N VAL A 852 -3.95 -23.31 -0.10
CA VAL A 852 -3.73 -24.51 -0.90
C VAL A 852 -3.64 -24.16 -2.37
N ASP A 853 -2.60 -24.66 -3.05
CA ASP A 853 -2.56 -24.60 -4.51
C ASP A 853 -2.99 -25.93 -5.11
N ASN A 854 -3.78 -25.85 -6.17
CA ASN A 854 -4.10 -26.96 -7.05
C ASN A 854 -3.76 -26.62 -8.50
N LEU A 855 -3.41 -27.63 -9.29
CA LEU A 855 -3.19 -27.46 -10.72
C LEU A 855 -4.55 -27.33 -11.43
N TRP A 856 -4.65 -26.35 -12.32
CA TRP A 856 -5.80 -26.06 -13.15
C TRP A 856 -5.47 -26.20 -14.62
N LEU A 857 -6.26 -26.97 -15.35
CA LEU A 857 -6.22 -27.03 -16.79
C LEU A 857 -7.13 -25.95 -17.40
N GLN A 858 -6.57 -25.09 -18.23
CA GLN A 858 -7.30 -24.16 -19.08
C GLN A 858 -7.21 -24.59 -20.52
N ASN A 859 -8.34 -24.78 -21.18
CA ASN A 859 -8.40 -25.14 -22.59
C ASN A 859 -8.13 -23.90 -23.47
N LEU A 860 -7.37 -24.08 -24.57
CA LEU A 860 -7.02 -22.99 -25.48
C LEU A 860 -8.11 -22.67 -26.52
N ASP A 861 -9.13 -23.51 -26.66
CA ASP A 861 -10.29 -23.34 -27.53
C ASP A 861 -11.43 -22.54 -26.89
N GLY A 862 -11.26 -22.13 -25.61
CA GLY A 862 -12.26 -21.39 -24.82
C GLY A 862 -13.32 -22.30 -24.15
N SER A 863 -13.21 -23.62 -24.26
CA SER A 863 -14.06 -24.52 -23.46
C SER A 863 -13.66 -24.45 -21.97
N PRO A 864 -14.61 -24.70 -21.02
CA PRO A 864 -14.34 -24.59 -19.59
C PRO A 864 -13.17 -25.46 -19.14
N GLY A 865 -12.33 -24.90 -18.31
CA GLY A 865 -11.23 -25.62 -17.65
C GLY A 865 -11.69 -26.49 -16.49
N LYS A 866 -10.75 -27.25 -15.91
CA LYS A 866 -11.02 -28.13 -14.78
C LYS A 866 -9.81 -28.26 -13.86
N PRO A 867 -10.02 -28.62 -12.57
CA PRO A 867 -8.91 -28.96 -11.70
C PRO A 867 -8.23 -30.25 -12.17
N VAL A 868 -6.91 -30.30 -12.05
CA VAL A 868 -6.06 -31.47 -12.36
C VAL A 868 -5.67 -32.23 -11.09
N THR A 869 -5.51 -31.51 -9.97
CA THR A 869 -5.17 -32.06 -8.66
C THR A 869 -6.21 -31.72 -7.60
N ASP A 870 -6.19 -32.43 -6.47
CA ASP A 870 -7.14 -32.29 -5.35
C ASP A 870 -6.43 -32.11 -4.00
N PHE A 871 -5.26 -31.46 -3.98
CA PHE A 871 -4.50 -31.20 -2.76
C PHE A 871 -5.34 -30.48 -1.70
N LYS A 872 -5.08 -30.79 -0.42
CA LYS A 872 -5.82 -30.24 0.73
C LYS A 872 -4.97 -29.33 1.62
N SER A 873 -3.68 -29.20 1.33
CA SER A 873 -2.73 -28.36 2.06
C SER A 873 -1.58 -27.97 1.15
N GLU A 874 -0.80 -26.98 1.57
CA GLU A 874 0.45 -26.53 0.96
C GLU A 874 0.31 -25.89 -0.44
N LEU A 875 1.31 -25.13 -0.76
CA LEU A 875 1.43 -24.37 -2.00
C LEU A 875 2.32 -25.12 -3.00
N ILE A 876 2.07 -24.94 -4.29
CA ILE A 876 2.88 -25.53 -5.36
C ILE A 876 3.99 -24.55 -5.75
N ARG A 877 5.25 -25.01 -5.62
CA ARG A 877 6.42 -24.24 -6.05
C ARG A 877 6.79 -24.52 -7.50
N ASP A 878 6.79 -25.79 -7.89
CA ASP A 878 7.15 -26.26 -9.22
C ASP A 878 6.52 -27.61 -9.53
N PHE A 879 6.33 -27.92 -10.82
CA PHE A 879 5.81 -29.21 -11.26
C PHE A 879 6.24 -29.51 -12.69
N ASP A 880 6.27 -30.79 -13.03
CA ASP A 880 6.57 -31.28 -14.38
C ASP A 880 6.05 -32.70 -14.59
N TRP A 881 5.64 -33.04 -15.82
CA TRP A 881 5.26 -34.40 -16.19
C TRP A 881 6.42 -35.16 -16.77
N SER A 882 6.47 -36.48 -16.46
CA SER A 882 7.38 -37.40 -17.12
C SER A 882 7.17 -37.38 -18.63
N PHE A 883 8.25 -37.71 -19.41
CA PHE A 883 8.18 -37.71 -20.87
C PHE A 883 7.12 -38.69 -21.42
N ASP A 884 6.85 -39.82 -20.74
CA ASP A 884 5.75 -40.73 -21.07
C ASP A 884 4.37 -40.24 -20.57
N GLY A 885 4.33 -39.18 -19.76
CA GLY A 885 3.15 -38.53 -19.18
C GLY A 885 2.43 -39.36 -18.14
N LYS A 886 3.06 -40.40 -17.62
CA LYS A 886 2.42 -41.27 -16.63
C LYS A 886 2.61 -40.82 -15.20
N GLN A 887 3.56 -39.93 -14.97
CA GLN A 887 3.89 -39.44 -13.63
C GLN A 887 3.96 -37.90 -13.62
N LEU A 888 3.44 -37.33 -12.56
CA LEU A 888 3.57 -35.92 -12.22
C LEU A 888 4.55 -35.77 -11.05
N ALA A 889 5.59 -35.00 -11.23
CA ALA A 889 6.44 -34.51 -10.16
C ALA A 889 5.95 -33.13 -9.72
N VAL A 890 5.85 -32.91 -8.42
CA VAL A 890 5.42 -31.63 -7.87
C VAL A 890 6.21 -31.28 -6.60
N ILE A 891 6.70 -30.05 -6.51
CA ILE A 891 7.30 -29.49 -5.29
C ILE A 891 6.22 -28.71 -4.57
N ARG A 892 5.93 -29.13 -3.35
CA ARG A 892 4.92 -28.49 -2.50
C ARG A 892 5.54 -28.07 -1.18
N GLY A 893 4.92 -27.10 -0.54
CA GLY A 893 5.37 -26.69 0.77
C GLY A 893 4.63 -25.46 1.31
N HIS A 894 5.13 -24.99 2.44
CA HIS A 894 4.62 -23.80 3.13
C HIS A 894 5.77 -22.92 3.61
N ARG A 895 5.42 -21.70 3.92
CA ARG A 895 6.35 -20.74 4.52
C ARG A 895 5.82 -20.38 5.92
N GLU A 896 6.70 -20.49 6.90
CA GLU A 896 6.47 -19.98 8.24
C GLU A 896 7.29 -18.71 8.43
N SER A 897 6.64 -17.64 8.85
CA SER A 897 7.34 -16.39 9.05
C SER A 897 6.76 -15.58 10.21
N ASP A 898 7.66 -15.09 11.07
CA ASP A 898 7.30 -14.30 12.23
C ASP A 898 8.18 -13.05 12.36
N VAL A 899 7.60 -12.01 12.91
CA VAL A 899 8.36 -10.80 13.25
C VAL A 899 9.26 -11.10 14.45
N VAL A 900 10.54 -10.75 14.28
CA VAL A 900 11.53 -10.78 15.36
C VAL A 900 12.15 -9.41 15.56
N LEU A 901 12.49 -9.11 16.80
CA LEU A 901 13.13 -7.88 17.22
C LEU A 901 14.54 -8.19 17.74
N PHE A 902 15.53 -7.57 17.12
CA PHE A 902 16.92 -7.57 17.58
C PHE A 902 17.13 -6.34 18.45
N ARG A 903 17.63 -6.52 19.65
CA ARG A 903 18.05 -5.41 20.51
C ARG A 903 19.54 -5.47 20.74
N ASN A 904 20.21 -4.38 20.43
CA ASN A 904 21.63 -4.26 20.69
C ASN A 904 21.87 -4.36 22.20
N SER A 905 22.73 -5.29 22.63
CA SER A 905 23.09 -5.43 24.05
C SER A 905 24.04 -4.28 24.38
N GLU A 906 23.62 -3.36 25.22
CA GLU A 906 24.53 -2.39 25.83
C GLU A 906 25.64 -3.14 26.59
N LYS A 907 26.90 -2.74 26.34
CA LYS A 907 28.04 -3.23 27.14
C LYS A 907 28.11 -2.52 28.48
#